data_cadb4321fd7bab64eb1c9e5f5afc662a
#
_entry.id   cadb4321fd7bab64eb1c9e5f5afc662a
#
_cell.length_a   1.000
_cell.length_b   1.000
_cell.length_c   1.000
_cell.angle_alpha   90.00
_cell.angle_beta   90.00
_cell.angle_gamma   90.00
#
_symmetry.space_group_name_H-M   'P 1'
#
loop_
_entity.id
_entity.type
_entity.pdbx_description
1 polymer ?
#
loop_
_entity_poly.entity_id
_entity_poly.type
_entity_poly.pdbx_seq_one_letter_code
_entity_poly.pdbx_strand_id
1 'polypeptide(L)'
;MLEESRGPATGGVLLVGSVPLRSAEEVFQVMAAELGDRVTQLPDGETGPRSDWIVWQYPVLSSRPEFEVCPPGDHVHRSLPRLRVRDGESLDTLRFDDLGYAEAAISSYQAFARRKRDGHIPADCRFQVSLPTPLAPIAAFVAPEDQAGVEPLYEERMVHELDGIFERIPHDQLAVQWDTNFEFAMLDGVMPTWFDDPRAGIVERLVRLGRSVPTGVRLGYHFCHGHESHHRDRPYRAQPLVDMANALSLSLGRSLDWVHLPVQCHAVDLPFFETLATLRLHPETRLYLGLLDPSDGELGARARIVAAQRFVHDFGVATACGWARHRPRDVTALIEQHRAVTSPIRAATPARPGFAWPAGWQRLPDDDWARQPVDAFGEAYDSLDHHGWYTNLDPTVEELSHLLDDGDILVDYSGGTGILLDRLKLRMFDTRAGAVIVDSSPKFLRVAMEKFRDDPDVGLRVLRFLKPERRLERLHEVLGAELVERGVDAIVSTNAIHLYPDLADTAASWLQALRPGGYVLINSGNIRNPRARRNEWIIDETVGVVGDLAEGLVRNDPAYAAYRPDLDNEERMAAHAAYRDRVFLQPRPLDFYLETLELAGLKVESVREASIEARVDEWYELLRTYHDAVLGWVGGTEKIDGAAPSPEAVSDRLTLIRHAMDVLFHGRPTFQACWTYITCAKGR
;
A
#
# COMPACT_ATOMS: atom_id res chain seq x y z
N MET A 1 -8.24 -39.40 20.91
CA MET A 1 -9.39 -38.57 21.27
C MET A 1 -8.95 -37.13 21.00
N LEU A 2 -9.46 -36.53 19.94
CA LEU A 2 -9.27 -35.11 19.68
C LEU A 2 -10.16 -34.38 20.70
N GLU A 3 -9.55 -33.74 21.67
CA GLU A 3 -10.26 -32.86 22.61
C GLU A 3 -11.03 -31.79 21.82
N GLU A 4 -12.27 -31.58 22.24
CA GLU A 4 -13.21 -30.63 21.69
C GLU A 4 -12.53 -29.29 21.42
N SER A 5 -12.60 -28.81 20.18
CA SER A 5 -12.15 -27.50 19.78
C SER A 5 -12.87 -26.48 20.64
N ARG A 6 -12.16 -25.84 21.57
CA ARG A 6 -12.65 -24.63 22.22
C ARG A 6 -12.97 -23.61 21.15
N GLY A 7 -14.05 -22.87 21.32
CA GLY A 7 -14.56 -21.92 20.33
C GLY A 7 -13.57 -20.81 19.96
N PRO A 8 -13.94 -19.94 19.02
CA PRO A 8 -13.11 -18.80 18.62
C PRO A 8 -12.83 -17.86 19.79
N ALA A 9 -11.77 -17.05 19.69
CA ALA A 9 -11.45 -16.01 20.66
C ALA A 9 -12.61 -15.00 20.77
N THR A 10 -12.99 -14.63 22.00
CA THR A 10 -14.18 -13.81 22.26
C THR A 10 -13.89 -12.33 22.48
N GLY A 11 -12.62 -11.94 22.72
CA GLY A 11 -12.21 -10.57 23.05
C GLY A 11 -12.14 -9.60 21.87
N GLY A 12 -12.50 -10.01 20.65
CA GLY A 12 -12.47 -9.18 19.46
C GLY A 12 -11.07 -9.07 18.81
N VAL A 13 -10.91 -8.06 17.97
CA VAL A 13 -9.70 -7.79 17.17
C VAL A 13 -9.08 -6.47 17.60
N LEU A 14 -7.76 -6.41 17.70
CA LEU A 14 -6.98 -5.19 17.79
C LEU A 14 -6.15 -5.02 16.51
N LEU A 15 -6.33 -3.89 15.85
CA LEU A 15 -5.36 -3.39 14.87
C LEU A 15 -4.30 -2.59 15.63
N VAL A 16 -3.05 -3.06 15.58
CA VAL A 16 -1.96 -2.49 16.39
C VAL A 16 -1.68 -1.03 16.05
N GLY A 17 -1.67 -0.68 14.75
CA GLY A 17 -1.42 0.69 14.31
C GLY A 17 -1.31 0.74 12.79
N SER A 18 -0.12 0.47 12.28
CA SER A 18 0.18 0.57 10.87
C SER A 18 -0.55 -0.47 10.00
N VAL A 19 -1.04 -0.02 8.85
CA VAL A 19 -1.70 -0.83 7.83
C VAL A 19 -1.15 -0.42 6.46
N PRO A 20 -0.70 -1.36 5.60
CA PRO A 20 -0.06 -1.04 4.33
C PRO A 20 -1.09 -0.67 3.25
N LEU A 21 -1.92 0.32 3.54
CA LEU A 21 -2.86 0.96 2.63
C LEU A 21 -2.43 2.41 2.39
N ARG A 22 -3.01 3.08 1.40
CA ARG A 22 -2.50 4.35 0.89
C ARG A 22 -2.86 5.56 1.73
N SER A 23 -3.98 5.50 2.43
CA SER A 23 -4.48 6.64 3.22
C SER A 23 -5.29 6.18 4.43
N ALA A 24 -5.36 7.05 5.43
CA ALA A 24 -6.22 6.83 6.60
C ALA A 24 -7.68 6.58 6.22
N GLU A 25 -8.17 7.26 5.19
CA GLU A 25 -9.54 7.10 4.71
C GLU A 25 -9.79 5.69 4.17
N GLU A 26 -8.85 5.15 3.39
CA GLU A 26 -8.86 3.78 2.90
C GLU A 26 -8.84 2.77 4.05
N VAL A 27 -7.97 2.99 5.05
CA VAL A 27 -7.89 2.13 6.24
C VAL A 27 -9.22 2.08 6.98
N PHE A 28 -9.82 3.23 7.28
CA PHE A 28 -11.13 3.27 7.95
C PHE A 28 -12.22 2.58 7.15
N GLN A 29 -12.20 2.75 5.85
CA GLN A 29 -13.18 2.14 4.95
C GLN A 29 -13.08 0.61 5.00
N VAL A 30 -11.90 0.07 4.69
CA VAL A 30 -11.69 -1.37 4.62
C VAL A 30 -11.88 -2.02 5.98
N MET A 31 -11.25 -1.47 7.03
CA MET A 31 -11.29 -2.09 8.35
C MET A 31 -12.66 -2.00 9.02
N ALA A 32 -13.40 -0.90 8.82
CA ALA A 32 -14.75 -0.80 9.35
C ALA A 32 -15.73 -1.75 8.63
N ALA A 33 -15.60 -1.91 7.33
CA ALA A 33 -16.43 -2.82 6.56
C ALA A 33 -16.19 -4.28 6.94
N GLU A 34 -14.92 -4.68 7.04
CA GLU A 34 -14.53 -6.08 7.18
C GLU A 34 -14.43 -6.56 8.64
N LEU A 35 -14.04 -5.66 9.55
CA LEU A 35 -13.78 -5.97 10.96
C LEU A 35 -14.60 -5.09 11.93
N GLY A 36 -15.47 -4.21 11.45
CA GLY A 36 -16.21 -3.27 12.28
C GLY A 36 -17.03 -3.92 13.38
N ASP A 37 -17.53 -5.13 13.16
CA ASP A 37 -18.25 -5.93 14.16
C ASP A 37 -17.34 -6.58 15.23
N ARG A 38 -16.01 -6.49 15.08
CA ARG A 38 -14.98 -7.14 15.91
C ARG A 38 -14.01 -6.19 16.60
N VAL A 39 -13.95 -4.90 16.18
CA VAL A 39 -13.03 -3.91 16.74
C VAL A 39 -13.74 -2.91 17.64
N THR A 40 -13.07 -2.43 18.67
CA THR A 40 -13.57 -1.36 19.56
C THR A 40 -12.90 0.00 19.28
N GLN A 41 -11.83 -0.01 18.51
CA GLN A 41 -11.11 1.16 18.02
C GLN A 41 -10.47 0.87 16.67
N LEU A 42 -10.24 1.92 15.88
CA LEU A 42 -9.60 1.86 14.57
C LEU A 42 -8.45 2.87 14.49
N PRO A 43 -7.22 2.44 14.19
CA PRO A 43 -6.11 3.32 13.88
C PRO A 43 -6.25 3.88 12.45
N ASP A 44 -5.52 4.96 12.17
CA ASP A 44 -5.43 5.54 10.82
C ASP A 44 -4.46 4.80 9.88
N GLY A 45 -3.83 3.73 10.37
CA GLY A 45 -2.92 2.88 9.61
C GLY A 45 -1.52 3.46 9.45
N GLU A 46 -1.20 4.60 10.05
CA GLU A 46 0.12 5.25 9.94
C GLU A 46 0.61 5.36 8.48
N THR A 47 -0.28 5.74 7.59
CA THR A 47 -0.05 5.74 6.16
C THR A 47 0.89 6.84 5.68
N GLY A 48 1.40 6.72 4.46
CA GLY A 48 2.30 7.71 3.84
C GLY A 48 3.67 7.76 4.52
N PRO A 49 4.21 8.96 4.84
CA PRO A 49 5.53 9.10 5.48
C PRO A 49 5.67 8.37 6.82
N ARG A 50 4.55 8.13 7.52
CA ARG A 50 4.52 7.44 8.82
C ARG A 50 4.57 5.91 8.72
N SER A 51 4.50 5.35 7.52
CA SER A 51 4.48 3.89 7.31
C SER A 51 5.74 3.17 7.80
N ASP A 52 6.85 3.85 7.94
CA ASP A 52 8.10 3.31 8.51
C ASP A 52 8.31 3.76 9.97
N TRP A 53 7.27 3.62 10.76
CA TRP A 53 7.22 3.85 12.22
C TRP A 53 7.86 5.17 12.66
N ILE A 54 9.09 5.15 13.27
CA ILE A 54 9.80 6.35 13.77
C ILE A 54 10.69 7.03 12.73
N VAL A 55 10.90 6.43 11.56
CA VAL A 55 11.89 6.93 10.57
C VAL A 55 11.54 8.34 10.07
N TRP A 56 10.27 8.66 9.96
CA TRP A 56 9.81 9.98 9.57
C TRP A 56 10.15 11.10 10.59
N GLN A 57 10.57 10.74 11.81
CA GLN A 57 11.08 11.68 12.79
C GLN A 57 12.54 12.06 12.55
N TYR A 58 13.29 11.27 11.77
CA TYR A 58 14.69 11.60 11.48
C TYR A 58 14.87 12.95 10.77
N PRO A 59 14.10 13.30 9.73
CA PRO A 59 14.13 14.65 9.15
C PRO A 59 13.78 15.77 10.15
N VAL A 60 12.83 15.53 11.06
CA VAL A 60 12.46 16.51 12.10
C VAL A 60 13.64 16.77 13.02
N LEU A 61 14.31 15.74 13.50
CA LEU A 61 15.49 15.87 14.36
C LEU A 61 16.67 16.48 13.59
N SER A 62 16.98 15.96 12.40
CA SER A 62 18.15 16.40 11.62
C SER A 62 18.02 17.81 11.04
N SER A 63 16.81 18.38 10.97
CA SER A 63 16.60 19.77 10.54
C SER A 63 16.97 20.79 11.60
N ARG A 64 17.18 20.37 12.84
CA ARG A 64 17.54 21.28 13.94
C ARG A 64 19.00 21.74 13.79
N PRO A 65 19.27 23.05 13.86
CA PRO A 65 20.62 23.59 13.70
C PRO A 65 21.56 23.13 14.81
N GLU A 66 21.02 22.75 15.98
CA GLU A 66 21.78 22.29 17.14
C GLU A 66 22.38 20.89 16.91
N PHE A 67 21.86 20.14 15.93
CA PHE A 67 22.37 18.80 15.61
C PHE A 67 23.34 18.81 14.44
N GLU A 68 24.25 17.84 14.45
CA GLU A 68 25.05 17.45 13.30
C GLU A 68 25.05 15.92 13.13
N VAL A 69 25.29 15.48 11.90
CA VAL A 69 25.32 14.04 11.56
C VAL A 69 26.65 13.44 12.05
N CYS A 70 26.57 12.33 12.76
CA CYS A 70 27.75 11.58 13.19
C CYS A 70 28.53 11.00 11.99
N PRO A 71 29.85 10.76 12.14
CA PRO A 71 30.65 10.10 11.10
C PRO A 71 30.08 8.74 10.66
N PRO A 72 30.33 8.33 9.41
CA PRO A 72 29.89 7.02 8.92
C PRO A 72 30.39 5.86 9.79
N GLY A 73 29.49 4.93 10.11
CA GLY A 73 29.81 3.71 10.90
C GLY A 73 28.99 3.58 12.18
N ASP A 74 28.38 4.64 12.67
CA ASP A 74 27.54 4.64 13.88
C ASP A 74 26.04 4.61 13.51
N HIS A 75 25.57 3.45 13.04
CA HIS A 75 24.20 3.24 12.58
C HIS A 75 23.46 2.31 13.55
N VAL A 76 22.24 2.69 13.93
CA VAL A 76 21.39 1.86 14.80
C VAL A 76 20.11 1.42 14.12
N HIS A 77 19.49 2.26 13.29
CA HIS A 77 18.21 1.97 12.70
C HIS A 77 18.16 2.35 11.22
N ARG A 78 17.75 1.40 10.36
CA ARG A 78 17.59 1.61 8.91
C ARG A 78 18.83 2.21 8.20
N SER A 79 20.03 1.94 8.71
CA SER A 79 21.30 2.50 8.20
C SER A 79 21.36 4.04 8.21
N LEU A 80 20.48 4.71 8.96
CA LEU A 80 20.56 6.15 9.15
C LEU A 80 21.67 6.50 10.15
N PRO A 81 22.51 7.53 9.86
CA PRO A 81 23.54 7.96 10.78
C PRO A 81 22.91 8.62 12.01
N ARG A 82 23.57 8.50 13.16
CA ARG A 82 23.13 9.19 14.37
C ARG A 82 23.34 10.70 14.26
N LEU A 83 22.62 11.41 15.08
CA LEU A 83 22.72 12.87 15.27
C LEU A 83 23.35 13.14 16.63
N ARG A 84 24.29 14.05 16.70
CA ARG A 84 24.86 14.52 17.96
C ARG A 84 24.67 16.03 18.11
N VAL A 85 24.65 16.49 19.34
CA VAL A 85 24.63 17.93 19.63
C VAL A 85 25.98 18.54 19.22
N ARG A 86 25.94 19.64 18.45
CA ARG A 86 27.15 20.31 17.96
C ARG A 86 28.02 20.83 19.12
N ASP A 87 29.32 20.76 18.94
CA ASP A 87 30.25 21.34 19.88
C ASP A 87 29.97 22.86 20.09
N GLY A 88 29.73 23.22 21.35
CA GLY A 88 29.43 24.62 21.72
C GLY A 88 27.97 25.00 21.77
N GLU A 89 27.06 24.13 21.30
CA GLU A 89 25.62 24.31 21.49
C GLU A 89 25.19 23.86 22.89
N SER A 90 24.17 24.53 23.44
CA SER A 90 23.60 24.16 24.75
C SER A 90 22.24 23.51 24.60
N LEU A 91 22.04 22.41 25.32
CA LEU A 91 20.72 21.78 25.44
C LEU A 91 19.66 22.72 26.04
N ASP A 92 20.06 23.75 26.82
CA ASP A 92 19.14 24.72 27.37
C ASP A 92 18.44 25.55 26.29
N THR A 93 19.05 25.65 25.11
CA THR A 93 18.50 26.38 23.94
C THR A 93 17.76 25.50 22.97
N LEU A 94 17.98 24.18 23.03
CA LEU A 94 17.31 23.21 22.15
C LEU A 94 15.80 23.21 22.42
N ARG A 95 15.02 23.47 21.38
CA ARG A 95 13.56 23.33 21.41
C ARG A 95 13.13 22.60 20.15
N PHE A 96 12.21 21.70 20.30
CA PHE A 96 11.59 21.03 19.17
C PHE A 96 10.37 21.82 18.71
N ASP A 97 10.29 22.09 17.41
CA ASP A 97 9.09 22.56 16.75
C ASP A 97 8.05 21.42 16.68
N ASP A 98 7.03 21.57 15.86
CA ASP A 98 6.01 20.53 15.72
C ASP A 98 6.64 19.21 15.27
N LEU A 99 6.32 18.14 16.01
CA LEU A 99 6.74 16.78 15.66
C LEU A 99 5.85 16.17 14.58
N GLY A 100 4.66 16.76 14.33
CA GLY A 100 3.70 16.34 13.32
C GLY A 100 2.69 15.28 13.76
N TYR A 101 2.77 14.77 14.99
CA TYR A 101 1.83 13.76 15.48
C TYR A 101 0.42 14.34 15.64
N ALA A 102 0.30 15.54 16.16
CA ALA A 102 -1.00 16.20 16.36
C ALA A 102 -1.67 16.52 15.02
N GLU A 103 -0.94 17.08 14.07
CA GLU A 103 -1.46 17.39 12.74
C GLU A 103 -1.99 16.12 12.05
N ALA A 104 -1.19 15.05 12.05
CA ALA A 104 -1.57 13.77 11.47
C ALA A 104 -2.82 13.17 12.12
N ALA A 105 -2.86 13.14 13.46
CA ALA A 105 -4.00 12.58 14.20
C ALA A 105 -5.29 13.38 13.98
N ILE A 106 -5.22 14.72 14.01
CA ILE A 106 -6.38 15.60 13.82
C ILE A 106 -6.92 15.48 12.38
N SER A 107 -6.03 15.45 11.38
CA SER A 107 -6.40 15.24 9.99
C SER A 107 -7.10 13.89 9.79
N SER A 108 -6.52 12.81 10.32
CA SER A 108 -7.09 11.46 10.25
C SER A 108 -8.42 11.35 10.98
N TYR A 109 -8.56 12.01 12.15
CA TYR A 109 -9.81 12.03 12.90
C TYR A 109 -10.96 12.68 12.12
N GLN A 110 -10.68 13.69 11.31
CA GLN A 110 -11.72 14.31 10.47
C GLN A 110 -12.34 13.30 9.50
N ALA A 111 -11.52 12.46 8.88
CA ALA A 111 -11.99 11.39 8.01
C ALA A 111 -12.76 10.32 8.80
N PHE A 112 -12.23 9.88 9.95
CA PHE A 112 -12.91 8.96 10.87
C PHE A 112 -14.30 9.46 11.29
N ALA A 113 -14.38 10.72 11.75
CA ALA A 113 -15.61 11.33 12.24
C ALA A 113 -16.68 11.48 11.14
N ARG A 114 -16.28 11.79 9.88
CA ARG A 114 -17.21 11.78 8.75
C ARG A 114 -17.81 10.38 8.57
N ARG A 115 -16.99 9.35 8.42
CA ARG A 115 -17.43 7.97 8.20
C ARG A 115 -18.28 7.43 9.35
N LYS A 116 -17.99 7.84 10.58
CA LYS A 116 -18.78 7.47 11.74
C LYS A 116 -20.17 8.10 11.75
N ARG A 117 -20.27 9.40 11.39
CA ARG A 117 -21.57 10.08 11.23
C ARG A 117 -22.42 9.45 10.14
N ASP A 118 -21.77 9.02 9.05
CA ASP A 118 -22.44 8.40 7.92
C ASP A 118 -22.82 6.93 8.19
N GLY A 119 -22.51 6.41 9.40
CA GLY A 119 -22.88 5.07 9.84
C GLY A 119 -21.97 3.94 9.37
N HIS A 120 -20.84 4.27 8.74
CA HIS A 120 -19.88 3.27 8.24
C HIS A 120 -18.97 2.72 9.31
N ILE A 121 -18.68 3.53 10.34
CA ILE A 121 -17.95 3.12 11.52
C ILE A 121 -18.96 2.97 12.66
N PRO A 122 -18.91 1.85 13.44
CA PRO A 122 -19.82 1.65 14.55
C PRO A 122 -19.78 2.81 15.56
N ALA A 123 -20.96 3.18 16.09
CA ALA A 123 -21.11 4.35 16.96
C ALA A 123 -20.25 4.30 18.24
N ASP A 124 -19.95 3.12 18.75
CA ASP A 124 -19.13 2.88 19.94
C ASP A 124 -17.63 2.68 19.63
N CYS A 125 -17.26 2.63 18.36
CA CYS A 125 -15.87 2.52 17.93
C CYS A 125 -15.14 3.84 18.13
N ARG A 126 -13.93 3.83 18.69
CA ARG A 126 -13.09 5.01 18.90
C ARG A 126 -11.98 5.12 17.86
N PHE A 127 -11.54 6.33 17.63
CA PHE A 127 -10.35 6.60 16.82
C PHE A 127 -9.10 6.29 17.67
N GLN A 128 -8.21 5.44 17.13
CA GLN A 128 -6.97 5.08 17.81
C GLN A 128 -5.81 5.90 17.25
N VAL A 129 -5.07 6.54 18.15
CA VAL A 129 -3.78 7.18 17.87
C VAL A 129 -2.69 6.31 18.46
N SER A 130 -1.85 5.71 17.63
CA SER A 130 -0.68 4.93 18.02
C SER A 130 0.55 5.82 17.98
N LEU A 131 1.31 5.87 19.08
CA LEU A 131 2.47 6.74 19.25
C LEU A 131 3.67 5.94 19.75
N PRO A 132 4.86 6.11 19.17
CA PRO A 132 6.09 5.61 19.78
C PRO A 132 6.32 6.34 21.09
N THR A 133 6.99 5.69 22.03
CA THR A 133 7.49 6.41 23.21
C THR A 133 8.58 7.40 22.79
N PRO A 134 8.79 8.52 23.51
CA PRO A 134 9.92 9.43 23.27
C PRO A 134 11.27 8.75 23.26
N LEU A 135 11.43 7.71 24.06
CA LEU A 135 12.63 6.88 24.13
C LEU A 135 13.03 6.29 22.75
N ALA A 136 12.05 5.88 21.94
CA ALA A 136 12.33 5.18 20.69
C ALA A 136 13.09 6.03 19.64
N PRO A 137 12.66 7.24 19.20
CA PRO A 137 13.41 8.06 18.26
C PRO A 137 14.76 8.54 18.87
N ILE A 138 14.82 8.79 20.17
CA ILE A 138 16.07 9.21 20.82
C ILE A 138 17.09 8.07 20.84
N ALA A 139 16.68 6.85 21.21
CA ALA A 139 17.55 5.68 21.17
C ALA A 139 18.02 5.34 19.75
N ALA A 140 17.16 5.54 18.76
CA ALA A 140 17.46 5.23 17.36
C ALA A 140 18.38 6.25 16.71
N PHE A 141 18.17 7.55 16.95
CA PHE A 141 18.72 8.61 16.10
C PHE A 141 19.70 9.54 16.82
N VAL A 142 19.72 9.56 18.15
CA VAL A 142 20.61 10.46 18.90
C VAL A 142 21.84 9.69 19.40
N ALA A 143 23.01 10.33 19.38
CA ALA A 143 24.27 9.79 19.89
C ALA A 143 24.17 9.45 21.39
N PRO A 144 24.77 8.34 21.85
CA PRO A 144 24.61 7.86 23.23
C PRO A 144 24.89 8.89 24.31
N GLU A 145 25.90 9.74 24.09
CA GLU A 145 26.32 10.80 25.02
C GLU A 145 25.27 11.90 25.20
N ASP A 146 24.40 12.13 24.19
CA ASP A 146 23.41 13.20 24.19
C ASP A 146 22.01 12.71 24.59
N GLN A 147 21.74 11.38 24.57
CA GLN A 147 20.42 10.79 24.78
C GLN A 147 19.78 11.25 26.11
N ALA A 148 20.54 11.24 27.20
CA ALA A 148 20.03 11.62 28.51
C ALA A 148 19.55 13.08 28.59
N GLY A 149 20.17 13.96 27.82
CA GLY A 149 19.82 15.38 27.80
C GLY A 149 18.73 15.72 26.79
N VAL A 150 18.66 15.02 25.66
CA VAL A 150 17.72 15.28 24.57
C VAL A 150 16.34 14.64 24.84
N GLU A 151 16.28 13.46 25.46
CA GLU A 151 15.03 12.75 25.74
C GLU A 151 13.97 13.61 26.46
N PRO A 152 14.30 14.30 27.57
CA PRO A 152 13.28 15.09 28.28
C PRO A 152 12.69 16.23 27.43
N LEU A 153 13.49 16.85 26.56
CA LEU A 153 13.06 17.94 25.69
C LEU A 153 12.13 17.42 24.58
N TYR A 154 12.44 16.26 24.04
CA TYR A 154 11.59 15.61 23.05
C TYR A 154 10.27 15.11 23.68
N GLU A 155 10.33 14.55 24.91
CA GLU A 155 9.15 14.13 25.66
C GLU A 155 8.23 15.31 25.96
N GLU A 156 8.78 16.43 26.42
CA GLU A 156 8.00 17.67 26.67
C GLU A 156 7.24 18.10 25.42
N ARG A 157 7.90 18.08 24.26
CA ARG A 157 7.25 18.43 22.99
C ARG A 157 6.19 17.41 22.58
N MET A 158 6.44 16.11 22.76
CA MET A 158 5.46 15.06 22.45
C MET A 158 4.21 15.16 23.36
N VAL A 159 4.37 15.47 24.63
CA VAL A 159 3.24 15.72 25.55
C VAL A 159 2.43 16.93 25.08
N HIS A 160 3.10 17.99 24.61
CA HIS A 160 2.41 19.15 24.04
C HIS A 160 1.62 18.79 22.76
N GLU A 161 2.13 17.91 21.92
CA GLU A 161 1.36 17.36 20.76
C GLU A 161 0.11 16.62 21.23
N LEU A 162 0.24 15.81 22.28
CA LEU A 162 -0.91 15.14 22.89
C LEU A 162 -1.97 16.11 23.40
N ASP A 163 -1.57 17.19 24.06
CA ASP A 163 -2.50 18.22 24.52
C ASP A 163 -3.28 18.80 23.33
N GLY A 164 -2.61 19.08 22.21
CA GLY A 164 -3.26 19.51 20.97
C GLY A 164 -4.26 18.48 20.40
N ILE A 165 -3.98 17.19 20.53
CA ILE A 165 -4.91 16.10 20.15
C ILE A 165 -6.13 16.11 21.08
N PHE A 166 -5.93 16.21 22.40
CA PHE A 166 -7.00 16.19 23.38
C PHE A 166 -7.92 17.41 23.29
N GLU A 167 -7.41 18.56 22.87
CA GLU A 167 -8.21 19.78 22.64
C GLU A 167 -9.11 19.66 21.40
N ARG A 168 -8.68 18.90 20.39
CA ARG A 168 -9.35 18.85 19.08
C ARG A 168 -10.21 17.61 18.87
N ILE A 169 -9.95 16.52 19.59
CA ILE A 169 -10.66 15.26 19.46
C ILE A 169 -11.43 14.96 20.75
N PRO A 170 -12.75 14.76 20.71
CA PRO A 170 -13.53 14.44 21.92
C PRO A 170 -12.98 13.19 22.61
N HIS A 171 -12.81 13.25 23.93
CA HIS A 171 -12.18 12.21 24.73
C HIS A 171 -12.92 10.87 24.65
N ASP A 172 -14.24 10.89 24.51
CA ASP A 172 -15.08 9.71 24.35
C ASP A 172 -14.99 9.09 22.95
N GLN A 173 -14.36 9.79 21.98
CA GLN A 173 -14.09 9.32 20.63
C GLN A 173 -12.64 8.85 20.44
N LEU A 174 -11.79 9.01 21.44
CA LEU A 174 -10.34 8.84 21.32
C LEU A 174 -9.84 7.64 22.12
N ALA A 175 -8.86 6.95 21.56
CA ALA A 175 -8.05 5.93 22.20
C ALA A 175 -6.57 6.22 21.89
N VAL A 176 -5.69 6.18 22.88
CA VAL A 176 -4.25 6.38 22.72
C VAL A 176 -3.52 5.09 23.04
N GLN A 177 -2.65 4.67 22.16
CA GLN A 177 -1.75 3.53 22.33
C GLN A 177 -0.30 3.99 22.35
N TRP A 178 0.44 3.58 23.37
CA TRP A 178 1.89 3.71 23.41
C TRP A 178 2.56 2.46 22.84
N ASP A 179 3.40 2.65 21.84
CA ASP A 179 4.15 1.58 21.19
C ASP A 179 5.55 1.49 21.77
N THR A 180 5.86 0.37 22.39
CA THR A 180 7.16 0.09 22.98
C THR A 180 7.94 -0.90 22.12
N ASN A 181 9.19 -0.64 21.87
CA ASN A 181 10.09 -1.54 21.13
C ASN A 181 11.50 -1.52 21.71
N PHE A 182 12.11 -0.34 21.76
CA PHE A 182 13.47 -0.17 22.27
C PHE A 182 13.54 -0.48 23.76
N GLU A 183 12.47 -0.29 24.49
CA GLU A 183 12.35 -0.64 25.91
C GLU A 183 12.65 -2.12 26.14
N PHE A 184 12.08 -3.00 25.33
CA PHE A 184 12.34 -4.43 25.46
C PHE A 184 13.73 -4.82 24.98
N ALA A 185 14.29 -4.15 23.97
CA ALA A 185 15.68 -4.34 23.58
C ALA A 185 16.67 -3.94 24.70
N MET A 186 16.34 -2.89 25.45
CA MET A 186 17.11 -2.47 26.64
C MET A 186 16.95 -3.46 27.81
N LEU A 187 15.74 -3.92 28.09
CA LEU A 187 15.48 -4.92 29.14
C LEU A 187 16.19 -6.25 28.85
N ASP A 188 16.31 -6.63 27.60
CA ASP A 188 17.04 -7.83 27.19
C ASP A 188 18.56 -7.61 27.11
N GLY A 189 19.04 -6.39 27.38
CA GLY A 189 20.45 -6.03 27.31
C GLY A 189 21.04 -6.07 25.89
N VAL A 190 20.17 -5.94 24.87
CA VAL A 190 20.58 -5.83 23.46
C VAL A 190 21.04 -4.40 23.16
N MET A 191 20.43 -3.43 23.82
CA MET A 191 20.78 -2.02 23.72
C MET A 191 21.18 -1.44 25.09
N PRO A 192 22.15 -0.53 25.14
CA PRO A 192 22.47 0.18 26.37
C PRO A 192 21.36 1.17 26.74
N THR A 193 21.25 1.45 28.03
CA THR A 193 20.43 2.55 28.58
C THR A 193 21.31 3.71 29.01
N TRP A 194 20.74 4.91 29.08
CA TRP A 194 21.36 6.11 29.67
C TRP A 194 20.85 6.38 31.08
N PHE A 195 20.27 5.37 31.72
CA PHE A 195 19.80 5.40 33.11
C PHE A 195 20.19 4.10 33.81
N ASP A 196 20.34 4.18 35.15
CA ASP A 196 21.05 3.13 35.95
C ASP A 196 20.26 1.82 36.04
N ASP A 197 18.94 1.86 36.28
CA ASP A 197 18.09 0.68 36.37
C ASP A 197 17.15 0.61 35.16
N PRO A 198 17.43 -0.25 34.17
CA PRO A 198 16.62 -0.36 32.96
C PRO A 198 15.13 -0.63 33.27
N ARG A 199 14.83 -1.53 34.21
CA ARG A 199 13.45 -1.88 34.52
C ARG A 199 12.72 -0.74 35.21
N ALA A 200 13.29 -0.17 36.27
CA ALA A 200 12.68 0.93 37.00
C ALA A 200 12.53 2.18 36.10
N GLY A 201 13.56 2.52 35.33
CA GLY A 201 13.56 3.68 34.46
C GLY A 201 12.57 3.56 33.29
N ILE A 202 12.36 2.37 32.72
CA ILE A 202 11.36 2.15 31.68
C ILE A 202 9.95 2.22 32.27
N VAL A 203 9.69 1.55 33.40
CA VAL A 203 8.39 1.60 34.05
C VAL A 203 8.02 3.04 34.43
N GLU A 204 8.95 3.83 34.97
CA GLU A 204 8.73 5.23 35.32
C GLU A 204 8.30 6.05 34.12
N ARG A 205 9.00 5.91 32.96
CA ARG A 205 8.68 6.59 31.70
C ARG A 205 7.30 6.23 31.19
N LEU A 206 7.01 4.94 31.09
CA LEU A 206 5.71 4.46 30.60
C LEU A 206 4.56 4.89 31.52
N VAL A 207 4.76 4.88 32.85
CA VAL A 207 3.77 5.37 33.79
C VAL A 207 3.55 6.89 33.65
N ARG A 208 4.61 7.68 33.46
CA ARG A 208 4.53 9.12 33.23
C ARG A 208 3.76 9.44 31.96
N LEU A 209 4.08 8.77 30.85
CA LEU A 209 3.36 8.89 29.59
C LEU A 209 1.89 8.48 29.70
N GLY A 210 1.60 7.36 30.38
CA GLY A 210 0.22 6.93 30.60
C GLY A 210 -0.59 7.90 31.45
N ARG A 211 0.04 8.56 32.42
CA ARG A 211 -0.61 9.59 33.26
C ARG A 211 -0.89 10.90 32.54
N SER A 212 -0.19 11.20 31.45
CA SER A 212 -0.50 12.36 30.60
C SER A 212 -1.80 12.18 29.81
N VAL A 213 -2.31 10.95 29.68
CA VAL A 213 -3.56 10.66 28.96
C VAL A 213 -4.77 10.85 29.89
N PRO A 214 -5.74 11.76 29.55
CA PRO A 214 -6.93 11.98 30.36
C PRO A 214 -7.78 10.73 30.58
N THR A 215 -8.44 10.61 31.72
CA THR A 215 -9.24 9.43 32.09
C THR A 215 -10.43 9.16 31.18
N GLY A 216 -10.93 10.17 30.44
CA GLY A 216 -11.99 10.01 29.44
C GLY A 216 -11.51 9.40 28.13
N VAL A 217 -10.20 9.40 27.89
CA VAL A 217 -9.54 8.80 26.73
C VAL A 217 -9.15 7.36 27.07
N ARG A 218 -9.42 6.42 26.16
CA ARG A 218 -8.94 5.04 26.33
C ARG A 218 -7.42 5.00 26.20
N LEU A 219 -6.78 4.20 27.06
CA LEU A 219 -5.33 4.06 27.10
C LEU A 219 -4.93 2.59 26.96
N GLY A 220 -4.04 2.31 26.04
CA GLY A 220 -3.44 0.99 25.86
C GLY A 220 -1.96 1.03 25.60
N TYR A 221 -1.33 -0.13 25.71
CA TYR A 221 0.08 -0.33 25.38
C TYR A 221 0.23 -1.50 24.42
N HIS A 222 0.99 -1.29 23.36
CA HIS A 222 1.52 -2.33 22.50
C HIS A 222 2.95 -2.62 22.88
N PHE A 223 3.22 -3.84 23.31
CA PHE A 223 4.58 -4.30 23.55
C PHE A 223 5.14 -4.92 22.26
N CYS A 224 6.36 -4.61 21.94
CA CYS A 224 7.01 -5.12 20.74
C CYS A 224 8.45 -5.52 21.06
N HIS A 225 8.83 -6.74 20.71
CA HIS A 225 10.21 -7.21 20.86
C HIS A 225 11.15 -6.83 19.69
N GLY A 226 10.67 -6.03 18.73
CA GLY A 226 11.44 -5.70 17.53
C GLY A 226 11.43 -6.83 16.48
N HIS A 227 12.32 -6.71 15.48
CA HIS A 227 12.42 -7.67 14.39
C HIS A 227 13.15 -8.93 14.86
N GLU A 228 12.73 -10.11 14.37
CA GLU A 228 13.39 -11.41 14.63
C GLU A 228 14.89 -11.42 14.36
N SER A 229 15.39 -10.55 13.46
CA SER A 229 16.83 -10.41 13.18
C SER A 229 17.64 -9.93 14.37
N HIS A 230 17.05 -9.27 15.36
CA HIS A 230 17.70 -8.79 16.58
C HIS A 230 17.78 -9.88 17.67
N HIS A 231 17.02 -10.97 17.51
CA HIS A 231 16.88 -12.03 18.54
C HIS A 231 17.22 -13.44 18.02
N ARG A 232 17.91 -13.58 16.87
CA ARG A 232 18.21 -14.88 16.24
C ARG A 232 18.87 -15.89 17.17
N ASP A 233 19.58 -15.41 18.19
CA ASP A 233 20.38 -16.24 19.11
C ASP A 233 19.79 -16.29 20.56
N ARG A 234 18.61 -15.69 20.79
CA ARG A 234 18.00 -15.68 22.14
C ARG A 234 16.58 -16.21 22.09
N PRO A 235 16.19 -17.08 23.05
CA PRO A 235 14.81 -17.56 23.13
C PRO A 235 13.87 -16.39 23.46
N TYR A 236 12.80 -16.29 22.70
CA TYR A 236 11.71 -15.34 22.95
C TYR A 236 11.01 -15.70 24.27
N ARG A 237 10.95 -14.78 25.20
CA ARG A 237 10.39 -15.02 26.54
C ARG A 237 9.21 -14.11 26.82
N ALA A 238 8.10 -14.69 27.32
CA ALA A 238 6.93 -13.93 27.73
C ALA A 238 7.14 -13.18 29.06
N GLN A 239 8.11 -13.58 29.89
CA GLN A 239 8.26 -13.04 31.25
C GLN A 239 8.49 -11.50 31.27
N PRO A 240 9.37 -10.90 30.45
CA PRO A 240 9.53 -9.44 30.42
C PRO A 240 8.23 -8.70 30.05
N LEU A 241 7.43 -9.27 29.12
CA LEU A 241 6.15 -8.70 28.70
C LEU A 241 5.13 -8.73 29.86
N VAL A 242 5.01 -9.87 30.51
CA VAL A 242 4.09 -10.06 31.65
C VAL A 242 4.51 -9.19 32.85
N ASP A 243 5.80 -9.13 33.14
CA ASP A 243 6.33 -8.30 34.22
C ASP A 243 6.06 -6.80 33.97
N MET A 244 6.20 -6.34 32.72
CA MET A 244 5.91 -4.96 32.34
C MET A 244 4.40 -4.67 32.45
N ALA A 245 3.57 -5.55 31.91
CA ALA A 245 2.11 -5.42 32.01
C ALA A 245 1.63 -5.32 33.47
N ASN A 246 2.16 -6.18 34.32
CA ASN A 246 1.86 -6.19 35.76
C ASN A 246 2.34 -4.90 36.45
N ALA A 247 3.56 -4.44 36.12
CA ALA A 247 4.13 -3.21 36.67
C ALA A 247 3.30 -1.98 36.30
N LEU A 248 2.87 -1.86 35.04
CA LEU A 248 2.01 -0.77 34.58
C LEU A 248 0.63 -0.83 35.24
N SER A 249 0.01 -2.00 35.28
CA SER A 249 -1.29 -2.20 35.94
C SER A 249 -1.27 -1.75 37.41
N LEU A 250 -0.16 -2.04 38.12
CA LEU A 250 0.00 -1.65 39.51
C LEU A 250 0.31 -0.16 39.72
N SER A 251 1.13 0.43 38.84
CA SER A 251 1.79 1.74 39.09
C SER A 251 1.10 2.93 38.44
N LEU A 252 0.23 2.71 37.46
CA LEU A 252 -0.35 3.78 36.64
C LEU A 252 -1.35 4.65 37.44
N GLY A 253 -2.06 4.07 38.41
CA GLY A 253 -3.08 4.78 39.17
C GLY A 253 -4.46 4.87 38.49
N ARG A 254 -4.60 4.28 37.32
CA ARG A 254 -5.85 4.02 36.59
C ARG A 254 -5.76 2.65 35.89
N SER A 255 -6.89 2.07 35.54
CA SER A 255 -6.90 0.87 34.71
C SER A 255 -6.47 1.20 33.28
N LEU A 256 -5.75 0.27 32.69
CA LEU A 256 -5.53 0.24 31.25
C LEU A 256 -6.79 -0.25 30.55
N ASP A 257 -7.14 0.34 29.42
CA ASP A 257 -8.23 -0.17 28.60
C ASP A 257 -7.81 -1.45 27.86
N TRP A 258 -6.54 -1.50 27.41
CA TRP A 258 -5.98 -2.74 26.85
C TRP A 258 -4.46 -2.84 26.98
N VAL A 259 -3.98 -4.08 26.92
CA VAL A 259 -2.57 -4.43 26.73
C VAL A 259 -2.47 -5.41 25.57
N HIS A 260 -1.55 -5.17 24.67
CA HIS A 260 -1.20 -6.08 23.57
C HIS A 260 0.15 -6.72 23.81
N LEU A 261 0.19 -8.06 23.78
CA LEU A 261 1.39 -8.87 23.92
C LEU A 261 1.67 -9.60 22.59
N PRO A 262 2.82 -9.37 21.95
CA PRO A 262 3.19 -10.10 20.74
C PRO A 262 3.47 -11.58 21.06
N VAL A 263 3.19 -12.44 20.09
CA VAL A 263 3.52 -13.86 20.11
C VAL A 263 4.22 -14.20 18.83
N GLN A 264 5.39 -14.83 18.88
CA GLN A 264 6.07 -15.25 17.64
C GLN A 264 5.28 -16.36 16.95
N CYS A 265 5.27 -16.35 15.62
CA CYS A 265 4.55 -17.33 14.80
C CYS A 265 5.00 -18.78 15.10
N HIS A 266 6.27 -18.99 15.44
CA HIS A 266 6.82 -20.30 15.80
C HIS A 266 6.64 -20.67 17.27
N ALA A 267 6.15 -19.77 18.11
CA ALA A 267 5.93 -20.01 19.54
C ALA A 267 4.64 -20.83 19.73
N VAL A 268 4.73 -22.13 19.53
CA VAL A 268 3.73 -23.12 19.95
C VAL A 268 4.12 -23.77 21.30
N ASP A 269 5.20 -23.31 21.91
CA ASP A 269 5.74 -23.87 23.12
C ASP A 269 4.90 -23.48 24.33
N LEU A 270 4.44 -24.48 25.07
CA LEU A 270 3.64 -24.30 26.28
C LEU A 270 4.28 -23.37 27.32
N PRO A 271 5.62 -23.36 27.55
CA PRO A 271 6.25 -22.47 28.52
C PRO A 271 6.02 -20.98 28.26
N PHE A 272 5.92 -20.55 27.00
CA PHE A 272 5.58 -19.17 26.69
C PHE A 272 4.19 -18.79 27.20
N PHE A 273 3.20 -19.63 26.88
CA PHE A 273 1.81 -19.38 27.26
C PHE A 273 1.56 -19.61 28.77
N GLU A 274 2.28 -20.54 29.39
CA GLU A 274 2.22 -20.78 30.83
C GLU A 274 2.53 -19.50 31.63
N THR A 275 3.50 -18.70 31.17
CA THR A 275 3.85 -17.42 31.78
C THR A 275 2.66 -16.45 31.82
N LEU A 276 1.76 -16.50 30.84
CA LEU A 276 0.57 -15.63 30.82
C LEU A 276 -0.38 -15.85 32.00
N ALA A 277 -0.35 -17.03 32.66
CA ALA A 277 -1.12 -17.30 33.86
C ALA A 277 -0.70 -16.41 35.05
N THR A 278 0.47 -15.75 34.95
CA THR A 278 0.97 -14.83 36.00
C THR A 278 0.59 -13.37 35.77
N LEU A 279 -0.18 -13.06 34.70
CA LEU A 279 -0.74 -11.71 34.47
C LEU A 279 -1.63 -11.28 35.66
N ARG A 280 -1.52 -10.00 36.01
CA ARG A 280 -2.28 -9.34 37.10
C ARG A 280 -2.81 -8.02 36.57
N LEU A 281 -3.71 -8.11 35.61
CA LEU A 281 -4.40 -6.96 35.03
C LEU A 281 -5.67 -6.63 35.82
N HIS A 282 -6.12 -5.38 35.74
CA HIS A 282 -7.45 -5.03 36.23
C HIS A 282 -8.54 -5.78 35.45
N PRO A 283 -9.69 -6.12 36.07
CA PRO A 283 -10.74 -6.90 35.38
C PRO A 283 -11.29 -6.26 34.10
N GLU A 284 -11.25 -4.92 34.01
CA GLU A 284 -11.69 -4.14 32.87
C GLU A 284 -10.65 -4.03 31.75
N THR A 285 -9.39 -4.38 32.03
CA THR A 285 -8.30 -4.33 31.04
C THR A 285 -8.43 -5.48 30.05
N ARG A 286 -8.58 -5.18 28.77
CA ARG A 286 -8.59 -6.20 27.72
C ARG A 286 -7.18 -6.65 27.38
N LEU A 287 -7.00 -7.95 27.37
CA LEU A 287 -5.77 -8.56 26.85
C LEU A 287 -5.94 -8.86 25.36
N TYR A 288 -4.99 -8.41 24.54
CA TYR A 288 -4.87 -8.84 23.17
C TYR A 288 -3.56 -9.59 22.96
N LEU A 289 -3.62 -10.70 22.23
CA LEU A 289 -2.46 -11.53 21.92
C LEU A 289 -2.20 -11.50 20.43
N GLY A 290 -0.93 -11.27 20.06
CA GLY A 290 -0.47 -11.22 18.68
C GLY A 290 -0.33 -12.61 18.07
N LEU A 291 -1.45 -13.32 17.89
CA LEU A 291 -1.49 -14.74 17.53
C LEU A 291 -1.59 -14.99 16.02
N LEU A 292 -1.74 -13.94 15.22
CA LEU A 292 -1.93 -14.07 13.78
C LEU A 292 -0.67 -13.75 13.01
N ASP A 293 -0.37 -14.59 12.02
CA ASP A 293 0.71 -14.40 11.07
C ASP A 293 0.28 -14.95 9.70
N PRO A 294 0.45 -14.18 8.60
CA PRO A 294 0.03 -14.64 7.28
C PRO A 294 0.84 -15.82 6.76
N SER A 295 2.03 -16.08 7.30
CA SER A 295 2.91 -17.17 6.84
C SER A 295 2.39 -18.56 7.15
N ASP A 296 1.64 -18.74 8.25
CA ASP A 296 1.06 -20.04 8.67
C ASP A 296 -0.48 -20.05 8.71
N GLY A 297 -1.08 -18.92 8.40
CA GLY A 297 -2.51 -18.80 8.14
C GLY A 297 -3.41 -19.10 9.33
N GLU A 298 -4.65 -19.45 9.03
CA GLU A 298 -5.68 -19.79 10.02
C GLU A 298 -5.27 -20.96 10.92
N LEU A 299 -4.62 -21.97 10.38
CA LEU A 299 -4.24 -23.17 11.14
C LEU A 299 -3.23 -22.85 12.22
N GLY A 300 -2.21 -22.04 11.92
CA GLY A 300 -1.22 -21.59 12.90
C GLY A 300 -1.86 -20.71 13.97
N ALA A 301 -2.71 -19.77 13.57
CA ALA A 301 -3.45 -18.92 14.49
C ALA A 301 -4.32 -19.72 15.47
N ARG A 302 -5.10 -20.71 14.98
CA ARG A 302 -5.92 -21.59 15.81
C ARG A 302 -5.09 -22.41 16.79
N ALA A 303 -3.95 -22.93 16.36
CA ALA A 303 -3.05 -23.68 17.24
C ALA A 303 -2.55 -22.81 18.42
N ARG A 304 -2.15 -21.57 18.15
CA ARG A 304 -1.72 -20.62 19.19
C ARG A 304 -2.87 -20.18 20.08
N ILE A 305 -4.07 -19.98 19.56
CA ILE A 305 -5.27 -19.69 20.36
C ILE A 305 -5.56 -20.82 21.34
N VAL A 306 -5.56 -22.07 20.89
CA VAL A 306 -5.79 -23.25 21.76
C VAL A 306 -4.70 -23.35 22.83
N ALA A 307 -3.43 -23.07 22.47
CA ALA A 307 -2.35 -23.07 23.46
C ALA A 307 -2.54 -21.96 24.52
N ALA A 308 -2.91 -20.73 24.10
CA ALA A 308 -3.16 -19.61 24.99
C ALA A 308 -4.36 -19.86 25.92
N GLN A 309 -5.47 -20.44 25.41
CA GLN A 309 -6.70 -20.75 26.14
C GLN A 309 -6.51 -21.74 27.33
N ARG A 310 -5.36 -22.39 27.38
CA ARG A 310 -5.02 -23.23 28.56
C ARG A 310 -4.69 -22.40 29.79
N PHE A 311 -4.25 -21.16 29.60
CA PHE A 311 -3.69 -20.32 30.66
C PHE A 311 -4.44 -18.99 30.84
N VAL A 312 -5.04 -18.46 29.76
CA VAL A 312 -5.88 -17.26 29.77
C VAL A 312 -7.15 -17.51 28.98
N HIS A 313 -8.28 -17.03 29.49
CA HIS A 313 -9.60 -17.42 28.94
C HIS A 313 -10.30 -16.27 28.20
N ASP A 314 -10.04 -15.03 28.56
CA ASP A 314 -10.65 -13.86 27.94
C ASP A 314 -9.59 -12.97 27.31
N PHE A 315 -9.43 -13.10 26.00
CA PHE A 315 -8.50 -12.30 25.22
C PHE A 315 -9.00 -12.09 23.80
N GLY A 316 -8.60 -10.97 23.21
CA GLY A 316 -8.73 -10.71 21.79
C GLY A 316 -7.47 -11.10 21.02
N VAL A 317 -7.53 -10.99 19.71
CA VAL A 317 -6.42 -11.34 18.82
C VAL A 317 -5.91 -10.13 18.05
N ALA A 318 -4.65 -10.22 17.68
CA ALA A 318 -3.94 -9.27 16.80
C ALA A 318 -2.84 -10.01 16.04
N THR A 319 -2.18 -9.33 15.12
CA THR A 319 -0.84 -9.70 14.66
C THR A 319 0.21 -9.34 15.72
N ALA A 320 1.40 -9.91 15.64
CA ALA A 320 2.46 -9.62 16.60
C ALA A 320 2.90 -8.14 16.61
N CYS A 321 2.70 -7.42 15.52
CA CYS A 321 2.99 -5.99 15.38
C CYS A 321 2.05 -5.38 14.33
N GLY A 322 2.24 -4.10 13.97
CA GLY A 322 1.48 -3.46 12.89
C GLY A 322 1.65 -4.15 11.53
N TRP A 323 0.65 -3.99 10.66
CA TRP A 323 0.59 -4.68 9.37
C TRP A 323 1.52 -4.09 8.30
N ALA A 324 2.07 -2.89 8.48
CA ALA A 324 3.00 -2.30 7.50
C ALA A 324 4.26 -3.14 7.22
N ARG A 325 4.53 -4.16 8.03
CA ARG A 325 5.59 -5.15 7.78
C ARG A 325 5.22 -6.17 6.71
N HIS A 326 3.92 -6.27 6.38
CA HIS A 326 3.39 -7.14 5.35
C HIS A 326 3.18 -6.36 4.04
N ARG A 327 2.95 -7.06 2.95
CA ARG A 327 2.69 -6.43 1.67
C ARG A 327 1.21 -6.02 1.60
N PRO A 328 0.84 -4.98 0.84
CA PRO A 328 -0.56 -4.61 0.64
C PRO A 328 -1.48 -5.77 0.21
N ARG A 329 -0.98 -6.68 -0.60
CA ARG A 329 -1.71 -7.89 -1.03
C ARG A 329 -2.04 -8.86 0.13
N ASP A 330 -1.32 -8.78 1.25
CA ASP A 330 -1.52 -9.67 2.40
C ASP A 330 -2.68 -9.15 3.29
N VAL A 331 -3.16 -7.93 3.06
CA VAL A 331 -4.23 -7.29 3.87
C VAL A 331 -5.51 -8.11 3.85
N THR A 332 -5.95 -8.57 2.69
CA THR A 332 -7.16 -9.40 2.55
C THR A 332 -7.01 -10.71 3.33
N ALA A 333 -5.89 -11.39 3.18
CA ALA A 333 -5.62 -12.64 3.90
C ALA A 333 -5.57 -12.42 5.43
N LEU A 334 -4.98 -11.31 5.88
CA LEU A 334 -4.97 -10.95 7.31
C LEU A 334 -6.40 -10.68 7.82
N ILE A 335 -7.22 -9.96 7.08
CA ILE A 335 -8.63 -9.73 7.41
C ILE A 335 -9.38 -11.06 7.56
N GLU A 336 -9.26 -11.94 6.56
CA GLU A 336 -9.90 -13.25 6.56
C GLU A 336 -9.48 -14.09 7.76
N GLN A 337 -8.18 -14.12 8.09
CA GLN A 337 -7.67 -14.81 9.28
C GLN A 337 -8.28 -14.27 10.57
N HIS A 338 -8.34 -12.93 10.75
CA HIS A 338 -8.96 -12.34 11.92
C HIS A 338 -10.44 -12.74 12.04
N ARG A 339 -11.18 -12.72 10.93
CA ARG A 339 -12.58 -13.13 10.89
C ARG A 339 -12.78 -14.60 11.22
N ALA A 340 -11.92 -15.46 10.69
CA ALA A 340 -12.01 -16.92 10.86
C ALA A 340 -11.79 -17.37 12.31
N VAL A 341 -10.97 -16.64 13.08
CA VAL A 341 -10.58 -17.05 14.44
C VAL A 341 -11.25 -16.25 15.55
N THR A 342 -12.11 -15.27 15.22
CA THR A 342 -12.82 -14.44 16.22
C THR A 342 -14.32 -14.48 16.02
N SER A 343 -15.06 -14.27 17.11
CA SER A 343 -16.50 -14.00 17.04
C SER A 343 -16.76 -12.50 17.00
N PRO A 344 -17.86 -12.06 16.34
CA PRO A 344 -18.32 -10.68 16.46
C PRO A 344 -18.56 -10.29 17.91
N ILE A 345 -18.12 -9.09 18.29
CA ILE A 345 -18.38 -8.49 19.61
C ILE A 345 -19.67 -7.63 19.63
N ARG A 346 -20.26 -7.44 18.43
CA ARG A 346 -21.56 -6.78 18.23
C ARG A 346 -22.33 -7.46 17.10
N ALA A 347 -23.63 -7.22 17.00
CA ALA A 347 -24.42 -7.74 15.89
C ALA A 347 -23.87 -7.22 14.57
N ALA A 348 -23.75 -8.10 13.58
CA ALA A 348 -23.33 -7.71 12.24
C ALA A 348 -24.33 -6.69 11.67
N THR A 349 -23.82 -5.62 11.09
CA THR A 349 -24.61 -4.80 10.18
C THR A 349 -25.00 -5.69 9.01
N PRO A 350 -26.29 -5.74 8.61
CA PRO A 350 -26.70 -6.61 7.50
C PRO A 350 -25.81 -6.34 6.28
N ALA A 351 -25.29 -7.40 5.66
CA ALA A 351 -24.55 -7.27 4.41
C ALA A 351 -25.43 -6.52 3.40
N ARG A 352 -24.90 -5.47 2.79
CA ARG A 352 -25.64 -4.77 1.72
C ARG A 352 -25.88 -5.76 0.57
N PRO A 353 -27.08 -5.79 -0.03
CA PRO A 353 -27.30 -6.59 -1.22
C PRO A 353 -26.37 -6.10 -2.35
N GLY A 354 -25.76 -7.02 -3.09
CA GLY A 354 -24.90 -6.69 -4.22
C GLY A 354 -25.65 -5.98 -5.36
N PHE A 355 -24.89 -5.52 -6.36
CA PHE A 355 -25.43 -4.87 -7.55
C PHE A 355 -26.41 -5.79 -8.30
N ALA A 356 -27.53 -5.22 -8.74
CA ALA A 356 -28.55 -5.96 -9.47
C ALA A 356 -28.23 -5.98 -10.98
N TRP A 357 -27.49 -6.99 -11.40
CA TRP A 357 -27.22 -7.21 -12.83
C TRP A 357 -28.50 -7.49 -13.63
N PRO A 358 -28.55 -7.15 -14.93
CA PRO A 358 -29.66 -7.54 -15.79
C PRO A 358 -29.92 -9.04 -15.73
N ALA A 359 -31.22 -9.41 -15.77
CA ALA A 359 -31.62 -10.81 -15.67
C ALA A 359 -31.01 -11.64 -16.81
N GLY A 360 -30.36 -12.76 -16.46
CA GLY A 360 -29.71 -13.63 -17.40
C GLY A 360 -28.25 -13.28 -17.74
N TRP A 361 -27.77 -12.10 -17.36
CA TRP A 361 -26.38 -11.73 -17.58
C TRP A 361 -25.44 -12.44 -16.60
N GLN A 362 -24.49 -13.18 -17.13
CA GLN A 362 -23.49 -13.89 -16.31
C GLN A 362 -22.33 -12.94 -15.96
N ARG A 363 -22.08 -12.74 -14.69
CA ARG A 363 -21.02 -11.86 -14.16
C ARG A 363 -19.61 -12.39 -14.48
N LEU A 364 -19.35 -13.66 -14.20
CA LEU A 364 -18.06 -14.31 -14.47
C LEU A 364 -18.16 -15.18 -15.71
N PRO A 365 -17.16 -15.16 -16.59
CA PRO A 365 -17.11 -16.06 -17.75
C PRO A 365 -16.80 -17.49 -17.33
N ASP A 366 -17.31 -18.46 -18.09
CA ASP A 366 -17.04 -19.89 -17.93
C ASP A 366 -16.04 -20.42 -18.98
N ASP A 367 -15.14 -19.56 -19.40
CA ASP A 367 -14.11 -19.82 -20.40
C ASP A 367 -12.96 -20.64 -19.82
N ASP A 368 -12.22 -21.35 -20.70
CA ASP A 368 -11.08 -22.16 -20.28
C ASP A 368 -9.98 -21.34 -19.59
N TRP A 369 -9.75 -20.10 -20.00
CA TRP A 369 -8.76 -19.22 -19.35
C TRP A 369 -9.11 -18.93 -17.90
N ALA A 370 -10.38 -18.87 -17.55
CA ALA A 370 -10.85 -18.61 -16.20
C ALA A 370 -10.49 -19.72 -15.20
N ARG A 371 -10.18 -20.90 -15.69
CA ARG A 371 -9.80 -22.10 -14.91
C ARG A 371 -8.29 -22.32 -14.86
N GLN A 372 -7.50 -21.56 -15.62
CA GLN A 372 -6.04 -21.69 -15.62
C GLN A 372 -5.46 -21.14 -14.29
N PRO A 373 -4.28 -21.63 -13.86
CA PRO A 373 -3.57 -21.01 -12.75
C PRO A 373 -3.18 -19.55 -13.09
N VAL A 374 -2.97 -18.73 -12.06
CA VAL A 374 -2.46 -17.37 -12.27
C VAL A 374 -1.05 -17.46 -12.86
N ASP A 375 -0.78 -16.63 -13.85
CA ASP A 375 0.51 -16.56 -14.53
C ASP A 375 1.44 -15.58 -13.79
N ALA A 376 2.71 -15.97 -13.59
CA ALA A 376 3.70 -15.16 -12.87
C ALA A 376 3.91 -13.76 -13.50
N PHE A 377 3.74 -13.62 -14.81
CA PHE A 377 3.81 -12.32 -15.48
C PHE A 377 2.62 -11.43 -15.11
N GLY A 378 1.42 -12.00 -14.99
CA GLY A 378 0.23 -11.27 -14.52
C GLY A 378 0.40 -10.79 -13.08
N GLU A 379 0.94 -11.64 -12.19
CA GLU A 379 1.24 -11.24 -10.80
C GLU A 379 2.31 -10.15 -10.74
N ALA A 380 3.37 -10.27 -11.53
CA ALA A 380 4.41 -9.24 -11.61
C ALA A 380 3.87 -7.91 -12.13
N TYR A 381 2.94 -7.92 -13.09
CA TYR A 381 2.28 -6.70 -13.57
C TYR A 381 1.39 -6.09 -12.49
N ASP A 382 0.62 -6.88 -11.77
CA ASP A 382 -0.24 -6.40 -10.69
C ASP A 382 0.56 -5.73 -9.56
N SER A 383 1.78 -6.19 -9.31
CA SER A 383 2.67 -5.58 -8.32
C SER A 383 3.14 -4.17 -8.67
N LEU A 384 2.97 -3.72 -9.92
CA LEU A 384 3.32 -2.36 -10.34
C LEU A 384 2.41 -1.28 -9.70
N ASP A 385 1.24 -1.66 -9.17
CA ASP A 385 0.35 -0.73 -8.43
C ASP A 385 1.06 -0.01 -7.27
N HIS A 386 2.17 -0.57 -6.77
CA HIS A 386 2.97 0.05 -5.70
C HIS A 386 3.92 1.15 -6.18
N HIS A 387 4.09 1.30 -7.50
CA HIS A 387 4.93 2.34 -8.05
C HIS A 387 4.27 3.71 -7.88
N GLY A 388 5.02 4.70 -7.41
CA GLY A 388 4.50 6.05 -7.14
C GLY A 388 3.86 6.72 -8.37
N TRP A 389 4.31 6.39 -9.58
CA TRP A 389 3.73 6.92 -10.81
C TRP A 389 2.30 6.40 -11.09
N TYR A 390 1.82 5.35 -10.43
CA TYR A 390 0.42 4.93 -10.48
C TYR A 390 -0.55 5.91 -9.80
N THR A 391 -0.05 6.95 -9.14
CA THR A 391 -0.85 8.11 -8.73
C THR A 391 -1.52 8.82 -9.92
N ASN A 392 -1.08 8.52 -11.16
CA ASN A 392 -1.78 8.92 -12.38
C ASN A 392 -3.23 8.48 -12.45
N LEU A 393 -3.65 7.44 -11.72
CA LEU A 393 -5.02 6.97 -11.67
C LEU A 393 -5.92 7.83 -10.76
N ASP A 394 -5.36 8.54 -9.78
CA ASP A 394 -6.12 9.25 -8.76
C ASP A 394 -7.08 10.31 -9.31
N PRO A 395 -6.71 11.14 -10.32
CA PRO A 395 -7.67 12.09 -10.92
C PRO A 395 -8.84 11.40 -11.62
N THR A 396 -8.60 10.23 -12.24
CA THR A 396 -9.66 9.45 -12.91
C THR A 396 -10.57 8.79 -11.88
N VAL A 397 -10.02 8.24 -10.80
CA VAL A 397 -10.78 7.68 -9.67
C VAL A 397 -11.64 8.76 -9.00
N GLU A 398 -11.09 9.95 -8.81
CA GLU A 398 -11.84 11.09 -8.26
C GLU A 398 -13.00 11.49 -9.15
N GLU A 399 -12.78 11.63 -10.44
CA GLU A 399 -13.83 12.00 -11.39
C GLU A 399 -14.93 10.93 -11.49
N LEU A 400 -14.56 9.63 -11.57
CA LEU A 400 -15.50 8.52 -11.54
C LEU A 400 -16.34 8.49 -10.26
N SER A 401 -15.73 8.78 -9.12
CA SER A 401 -16.45 8.80 -7.84
C SER A 401 -17.51 9.90 -7.72
N HIS A 402 -17.43 10.92 -8.56
CA HIS A 402 -18.44 11.98 -8.65
C HIS A 402 -19.47 11.74 -9.76
N LEU A 403 -19.15 10.91 -10.74
CA LEU A 403 -20.01 10.67 -11.91
C LEU A 403 -20.93 9.46 -11.75
N LEU A 404 -20.55 8.49 -10.92
CA LEU A 404 -21.29 7.23 -10.77
C LEU A 404 -22.22 7.28 -9.57
N ASP A 405 -23.47 6.93 -9.80
CA ASP A 405 -24.54 6.81 -8.82
C ASP A 405 -24.93 5.33 -8.57
N ASP A 406 -25.81 5.12 -7.58
CA ASP A 406 -26.40 3.82 -7.31
C ASP A 406 -27.15 3.27 -8.54
N GLY A 407 -26.80 2.07 -8.94
CA GLY A 407 -27.39 1.40 -10.09
C GLY A 407 -26.65 1.63 -11.40
N ASP A 408 -25.63 2.48 -11.45
CA ASP A 408 -24.83 2.71 -12.66
C ASP A 408 -23.92 1.53 -12.99
N ILE A 409 -23.50 1.42 -14.25
CA ILE A 409 -22.55 0.42 -14.74
C ILE A 409 -21.33 1.10 -15.35
N LEU A 410 -20.17 0.80 -14.77
CA LEU A 410 -18.86 1.16 -15.30
C LEU A 410 -18.29 0.02 -16.14
N VAL A 411 -17.65 0.33 -17.25
CA VAL A 411 -16.75 -0.58 -17.96
C VAL A 411 -15.30 -0.09 -17.82
N ASP A 412 -14.45 -0.89 -17.22
CA ASP A 412 -13.00 -0.68 -17.20
C ASP A 412 -12.40 -1.36 -18.43
N TYR A 413 -12.23 -0.60 -19.50
CA TYR A 413 -11.79 -1.08 -20.81
C TYR A 413 -10.26 -1.09 -20.91
N SER A 414 -9.69 -2.24 -21.14
CA SER A 414 -8.27 -2.56 -20.94
C SER A 414 -7.87 -2.47 -19.45
N GLY A 415 -8.77 -2.93 -18.59
CA GLY A 415 -8.64 -2.83 -17.13
C GLY A 415 -7.59 -3.77 -16.53
N GLY A 416 -6.99 -4.65 -17.35
CA GLY A 416 -5.87 -5.50 -16.96
C GLY A 416 -6.16 -6.37 -15.75
N THR A 417 -5.38 -6.21 -14.69
CA THR A 417 -5.54 -6.93 -13.41
C THR A 417 -6.53 -6.27 -12.46
N GLY A 418 -7.21 -5.19 -12.89
CA GLY A 418 -8.22 -4.48 -12.11
C GLY A 418 -7.69 -3.45 -11.12
N ILE A 419 -6.48 -2.94 -11.32
CA ILE A 419 -5.85 -1.94 -10.43
C ILE A 419 -6.70 -0.69 -10.27
N LEU A 420 -7.29 -0.16 -11.35
CA LEU A 420 -8.18 0.99 -11.27
C LEU A 420 -9.39 0.69 -10.39
N LEU A 421 -9.99 -0.48 -10.58
CA LEU A 421 -11.19 -0.87 -9.85
C LEU A 421 -10.92 -1.10 -8.37
N ASP A 422 -9.77 -1.67 -8.00
CA ASP A 422 -9.33 -1.75 -6.60
C ASP A 422 -9.36 -0.36 -5.95
N ARG A 423 -8.77 0.65 -6.63
CA ARG A 423 -8.74 2.04 -6.15
C ARG A 423 -10.12 2.69 -6.10
N LEU A 424 -10.93 2.47 -7.14
CA LEU A 424 -12.25 3.06 -7.23
C LEU A 424 -13.19 2.50 -6.16
N LYS A 425 -13.20 1.19 -5.91
CA LYS A 425 -14.03 0.55 -4.88
C LYS A 425 -13.74 1.07 -3.48
N LEU A 426 -12.48 1.38 -3.20
CA LEU A 426 -12.09 1.98 -1.94
C LEU A 426 -12.66 3.39 -1.76
N ARG A 427 -12.95 4.10 -2.84
CA ARG A 427 -13.51 5.47 -2.80
C ARG A 427 -15.04 5.50 -2.90
N MET A 428 -15.63 4.50 -3.54
CA MET A 428 -17.07 4.41 -3.80
C MET A 428 -17.75 3.34 -2.93
N PHE A 429 -17.25 3.11 -1.74
CA PHE A 429 -17.77 2.06 -0.86
C PHE A 429 -19.28 2.08 -0.64
N ASP A 430 -19.92 3.24 -0.70
CA ASP A 430 -21.35 3.43 -0.49
C ASP A 430 -22.17 3.37 -1.75
N THR A 431 -21.55 3.50 -2.92
CA THR A 431 -22.23 3.52 -4.21
C THR A 431 -22.34 2.10 -4.75
N ARG A 432 -23.55 1.71 -5.14
CA ARG A 432 -23.85 0.40 -5.73
C ARG A 432 -23.76 0.48 -7.25
N ALA A 433 -22.57 0.69 -7.75
CA ALA A 433 -22.29 0.63 -9.17
C ALA A 433 -21.76 -0.74 -9.55
N GLY A 434 -22.27 -1.32 -10.63
CA GLY A 434 -21.68 -2.50 -11.25
C GLY A 434 -20.45 -2.11 -12.05
N ALA A 435 -19.39 -2.94 -12.03
CA ALA A 435 -18.19 -2.72 -12.82
C ALA A 435 -17.88 -3.94 -13.70
N VAL A 436 -17.56 -3.74 -14.97
CA VAL A 436 -17.14 -4.82 -15.87
C VAL A 436 -15.70 -4.55 -16.33
N ILE A 437 -14.77 -5.39 -15.89
CA ILE A 437 -13.39 -5.35 -16.38
C ILE A 437 -13.34 -6.05 -17.73
N VAL A 438 -12.84 -5.35 -18.73
CA VAL A 438 -12.72 -5.84 -20.10
C VAL A 438 -11.27 -5.75 -20.53
N ASP A 439 -10.64 -6.85 -20.93
CA ASP A 439 -9.26 -6.85 -21.40
C ASP A 439 -9.03 -7.90 -22.49
N SER A 440 -8.01 -7.72 -23.32
CA SER A 440 -7.59 -8.68 -24.35
C SER A 440 -6.60 -9.74 -23.82
N SER A 441 -6.06 -9.56 -22.61
CA SER A 441 -5.11 -10.47 -21.97
C SER A 441 -5.82 -11.41 -20.99
N PRO A 442 -6.00 -12.69 -21.34
CA PRO A 442 -6.54 -13.68 -20.40
C PRO A 442 -5.69 -13.83 -19.14
N LYS A 443 -4.37 -13.59 -19.23
CA LYS A 443 -3.46 -13.67 -18.11
C LYS A 443 -3.75 -12.60 -17.05
N PHE A 444 -4.00 -11.35 -17.49
CA PHE A 444 -4.36 -10.25 -16.61
C PHE A 444 -5.76 -10.45 -16.01
N LEU A 445 -6.72 -10.81 -16.83
CA LEU A 445 -8.09 -11.11 -16.36
C LEU A 445 -8.12 -12.26 -15.36
N ARG A 446 -7.15 -13.20 -15.44
CA ARG A 446 -7.07 -14.27 -14.46
C ARG A 446 -6.69 -13.78 -13.07
N VAL A 447 -5.82 -12.75 -12.99
CA VAL A 447 -5.49 -12.05 -11.74
C VAL A 447 -6.71 -11.28 -11.23
N ALA A 448 -7.35 -10.50 -12.11
CA ALA A 448 -8.57 -9.77 -11.77
C ALA A 448 -9.69 -10.72 -11.26
N MET A 449 -9.80 -11.92 -11.83
CA MET A 449 -10.77 -12.92 -11.39
C MET A 449 -10.47 -13.43 -9.97
N GLU A 450 -9.21 -13.62 -9.58
CA GLU A 450 -8.89 -13.99 -8.20
C GLU A 450 -9.25 -12.87 -7.22
N LYS A 451 -9.00 -11.62 -7.58
CA LYS A 451 -9.32 -10.47 -6.74
C LYS A 451 -10.84 -10.27 -6.54
N PHE A 452 -11.63 -10.43 -7.61
CA PHE A 452 -13.04 -10.03 -7.62
C PHE A 452 -14.02 -11.21 -7.76
N ARG A 453 -13.57 -12.44 -7.58
CA ARG A 453 -14.41 -13.64 -7.70
C ARG A 453 -15.66 -13.56 -6.82
N ASP A 454 -15.47 -13.19 -5.58
CA ASP A 454 -16.52 -13.16 -4.56
C ASP A 454 -17.23 -11.79 -4.46
N ASP A 455 -16.79 -10.82 -5.26
CA ASP A 455 -17.40 -9.50 -5.32
C ASP A 455 -18.62 -9.50 -6.27
N PRO A 456 -19.85 -9.38 -5.76
CA PRO A 456 -21.07 -9.48 -6.57
C PRO A 456 -21.23 -8.32 -7.57
N ASP A 457 -20.50 -7.22 -7.37
CA ASP A 457 -20.62 -6.00 -8.16
C ASP A 457 -19.66 -5.95 -9.34
N VAL A 458 -18.78 -6.98 -9.50
CA VAL A 458 -17.75 -7.00 -10.55
C VAL A 458 -17.98 -8.14 -11.54
N GLY A 459 -18.01 -7.81 -12.82
CA GLY A 459 -18.03 -8.75 -13.94
C GLY A 459 -16.74 -8.68 -14.77
N LEU A 460 -16.46 -9.72 -15.54
CA LEU A 460 -15.25 -9.83 -16.36
C LEU A 460 -15.59 -10.25 -17.80
N ARG A 461 -14.88 -9.67 -18.78
CA ARG A 461 -15.00 -10.04 -20.20
C ARG A 461 -13.65 -10.01 -20.88
N VAL A 462 -13.38 -11.03 -21.72
CA VAL A 462 -12.18 -11.07 -22.57
C VAL A 462 -12.52 -10.59 -23.98
N LEU A 463 -11.67 -9.74 -24.56
CA LEU A 463 -11.71 -9.35 -25.96
C LEU A 463 -10.84 -10.32 -26.77
N ARG A 464 -11.44 -11.17 -27.59
CA ARG A 464 -10.71 -12.12 -28.40
C ARG A 464 -10.29 -11.50 -29.73
N PHE A 465 -9.15 -11.93 -30.26
CA PHE A 465 -8.75 -11.57 -31.60
C PHE A 465 -9.46 -12.45 -32.63
N LEU A 466 -10.31 -11.85 -33.46
CA LEU A 466 -11.02 -12.51 -34.54
C LEU A 466 -10.12 -12.60 -35.76
N LYS A 467 -9.57 -13.80 -36.03
CA LYS A 467 -8.60 -14.05 -37.10
C LYS A 467 -9.16 -13.75 -38.50
N PRO A 468 -10.42 -14.13 -38.84
CA PRO A 468 -10.98 -13.83 -40.16
C PRO A 468 -11.09 -12.33 -40.43
N GLU A 469 -11.56 -11.56 -39.47
CA GLU A 469 -11.77 -10.12 -39.57
C GLU A 469 -10.51 -9.30 -39.28
N ARG A 470 -9.47 -9.93 -38.72
CA ARG A 470 -8.20 -9.31 -38.30
C ARG A 470 -8.38 -8.14 -37.33
N ARG A 471 -9.32 -8.27 -36.40
CA ARG A 471 -9.64 -7.28 -35.35
C ARG A 471 -9.87 -7.94 -34.01
N LEU A 472 -9.86 -7.16 -32.95
CA LEU A 472 -10.42 -7.58 -31.67
C LEU A 472 -11.96 -7.58 -31.71
N GLU A 473 -12.59 -8.38 -30.86
CA GLU A 473 -14.01 -8.23 -30.56
C GLU A 473 -14.29 -6.81 -30.10
N ARG A 474 -15.47 -6.31 -30.43
CA ARG A 474 -15.90 -4.98 -30.02
C ARG A 474 -16.57 -5.04 -28.64
N LEU A 475 -16.54 -3.95 -27.90
CA LEU A 475 -17.11 -3.89 -26.55
C LEU A 475 -18.56 -4.37 -26.51
N HIS A 476 -19.41 -3.84 -27.41
CA HIS A 476 -20.83 -4.22 -27.48
C HIS A 476 -21.06 -5.70 -27.88
N GLU A 477 -20.10 -6.36 -28.53
CA GLU A 477 -20.17 -7.79 -28.85
C GLU A 477 -19.93 -8.66 -27.61
N VAL A 478 -19.09 -8.23 -26.67
CA VAL A 478 -18.71 -9.01 -25.48
C VAL A 478 -19.52 -8.70 -24.23
N LEU A 479 -20.14 -7.53 -24.15
CA LEU A 479 -20.98 -7.15 -23.00
C LEU A 479 -22.26 -7.98 -22.91
N GLY A 480 -22.77 -8.48 -24.05
CA GLY A 480 -24.04 -9.17 -24.13
C GLY A 480 -25.23 -8.21 -24.40
N ALA A 481 -26.29 -8.75 -25.00
CA ALA A 481 -27.44 -7.97 -25.44
C ALA A 481 -28.08 -7.21 -24.28
N GLU A 482 -28.17 -7.81 -23.11
CA GLU A 482 -28.84 -7.25 -21.92
C GLU A 482 -28.16 -5.95 -21.44
N LEU A 483 -26.82 -5.93 -21.41
CA LEU A 483 -26.08 -4.72 -21.02
C LEU A 483 -26.08 -3.66 -22.12
N VAL A 484 -25.99 -4.09 -23.37
CA VAL A 484 -26.02 -3.15 -24.53
C VAL A 484 -27.39 -2.48 -24.67
N GLU A 485 -28.48 -3.22 -24.44
CA GLU A 485 -29.83 -2.66 -24.47
C GLU A 485 -30.08 -1.65 -23.35
N ARG A 486 -29.60 -1.95 -22.14
CA ARG A 486 -29.61 -1.00 -21.02
C ARG A 486 -28.71 0.21 -21.29
N GLY A 487 -27.56 -0.01 -21.88
CA GLY A 487 -26.45 0.92 -22.00
C GLY A 487 -25.65 1.03 -20.70
N VAL A 488 -24.36 1.19 -20.81
CA VAL A 488 -23.47 1.43 -19.67
C VAL A 488 -23.35 2.93 -19.40
N ASP A 489 -23.12 3.30 -18.15
CA ASP A 489 -23.14 4.70 -17.70
C ASP A 489 -21.79 5.38 -17.93
N ALA A 490 -20.70 4.63 -17.71
CA ALA A 490 -19.35 5.11 -17.97
C ALA A 490 -18.46 4.01 -18.57
N ILE A 491 -17.52 4.43 -19.39
CA ILE A 491 -16.38 3.62 -19.86
C ILE A 491 -15.12 4.34 -19.45
N VAL A 492 -14.18 3.63 -18.88
CA VAL A 492 -12.86 4.17 -18.53
C VAL A 492 -11.77 3.38 -19.23
N SER A 493 -10.74 4.07 -19.69
CA SER A 493 -9.53 3.47 -20.28
C SER A 493 -8.30 4.17 -19.73
N THR A 494 -7.56 3.48 -18.87
CA THR A 494 -6.38 4.04 -18.21
C THR A 494 -5.11 3.44 -18.78
N ASN A 495 -4.14 4.30 -19.09
CA ASN A 495 -2.81 3.93 -19.59
C ASN A 495 -2.81 3.03 -20.86
N ALA A 496 -3.90 2.99 -21.63
CA ALA A 496 -4.09 2.01 -22.69
C ALA A 496 -4.49 2.58 -24.07
N ILE A 497 -5.04 3.80 -24.15
CA ILE A 497 -5.58 4.34 -25.42
C ILE A 497 -4.55 4.35 -26.57
N HIS A 498 -3.29 4.53 -26.26
CA HIS A 498 -2.19 4.52 -27.22
C HIS A 498 -1.93 3.13 -27.80
N LEU A 499 -2.40 2.06 -27.15
CA LEU A 499 -2.21 0.66 -27.58
C LEU A 499 -3.26 0.20 -28.60
N TYR A 500 -4.34 0.97 -28.82
CA TYR A 500 -5.44 0.51 -29.70
C TYR A 500 -5.04 0.61 -31.16
N PRO A 501 -5.06 -0.52 -31.89
CA PRO A 501 -4.65 -0.54 -33.32
C PRO A 501 -5.58 0.30 -34.19
N ASP A 502 -6.89 0.25 -33.91
CA ASP A 502 -7.93 1.03 -34.57
C ASP A 502 -8.78 1.74 -33.50
N LEU A 503 -8.35 2.95 -33.18
CA LEU A 503 -9.04 3.79 -32.19
C LEU A 503 -10.44 4.20 -32.65
N ALA A 504 -10.63 4.40 -33.96
CA ALA A 504 -11.92 4.81 -34.50
C ALA A 504 -12.97 3.70 -34.32
N ASP A 505 -12.62 2.44 -34.66
CA ASP A 505 -13.50 1.29 -34.45
C ASP A 505 -13.76 1.06 -32.95
N THR A 506 -12.74 1.22 -32.10
CA THR A 506 -12.86 1.11 -30.65
C THR A 506 -13.81 2.17 -30.08
N ALA A 507 -13.64 3.43 -30.45
CA ALA A 507 -14.49 4.53 -29.99
C ALA A 507 -15.95 4.39 -30.48
N ALA A 508 -16.13 3.95 -31.71
CA ALA A 508 -17.46 3.64 -32.24
C ALA A 508 -18.14 2.49 -31.46
N SER A 509 -17.36 1.49 -31.05
CA SER A 509 -17.85 0.40 -30.20
C SER A 509 -18.25 0.87 -28.80
N TRP A 510 -17.46 1.80 -28.22
CA TRP A 510 -17.82 2.44 -26.96
C TRP A 510 -19.13 3.22 -27.06
N LEU A 511 -19.27 4.02 -28.13
CA LEU A 511 -20.49 4.79 -28.37
C LEU A 511 -21.74 3.90 -28.45
N GLN A 512 -21.62 2.68 -29.02
CA GLN A 512 -22.72 1.73 -29.08
C GLN A 512 -23.09 1.17 -27.70
N ALA A 513 -22.09 0.92 -26.85
CA ALA A 513 -22.29 0.37 -25.51
C ALA A 513 -22.82 1.40 -24.51
N LEU A 514 -22.48 2.70 -24.67
CA LEU A 514 -22.89 3.77 -23.77
C LEU A 514 -24.39 4.08 -23.88
N ARG A 515 -25.05 4.38 -22.76
CA ARG A 515 -26.36 5.02 -22.75
C ARG A 515 -26.27 6.47 -23.25
N PRO A 516 -27.37 7.08 -23.72
CA PRO A 516 -27.41 8.52 -23.97
C PRO A 516 -27.02 9.31 -22.70
N GLY A 517 -26.09 10.25 -22.84
CA GLY A 517 -25.55 11.03 -21.72
C GLY A 517 -24.50 10.29 -20.87
N GLY A 518 -24.05 9.08 -21.26
CA GLY A 518 -22.95 8.36 -20.60
C GLY A 518 -21.58 8.94 -20.96
N TYR A 519 -20.57 8.61 -20.18
CA TYR A 519 -19.25 9.21 -20.24
C TYR A 519 -18.16 8.22 -20.67
N VAL A 520 -17.11 8.74 -21.28
CA VAL A 520 -15.83 8.03 -21.51
C VAL A 520 -14.73 8.83 -20.85
N LEU A 521 -13.99 8.20 -19.93
CA LEU A 521 -12.82 8.78 -19.25
C LEU A 521 -11.56 8.06 -19.73
N ILE A 522 -10.58 8.83 -20.12
CA ILE A 522 -9.32 8.32 -20.69
C ILE A 522 -8.17 9.00 -19.98
N ASN A 523 -7.15 8.24 -19.60
CA ASN A 523 -5.85 8.82 -19.23
C ASN A 523 -4.69 8.07 -19.87
N SER A 524 -3.62 8.80 -20.13
CA SER A 524 -2.37 8.19 -20.60
C SER A 524 -1.17 9.12 -20.42
N GLY A 525 -0.04 8.57 -20.02
CA GLY A 525 1.28 9.22 -20.04
C GLY A 525 1.96 9.13 -21.40
N ASN A 526 1.34 8.47 -22.39
CA ASN A 526 1.90 8.26 -23.74
C ASN A 526 1.15 9.04 -24.83
N ILE A 527 0.67 10.23 -24.49
CA ILE A 527 0.06 11.19 -25.42
C ILE A 527 0.99 12.40 -25.54
N ARG A 528 1.41 12.74 -26.76
CA ARG A 528 2.21 13.96 -26.98
C ARG A 528 1.31 15.18 -26.84
N ASN A 529 1.31 15.74 -25.61
CA ASN A 529 0.50 16.88 -25.23
C ASN A 529 1.30 18.19 -25.41
N PRO A 530 0.85 19.15 -26.25
CA PRO A 530 1.54 20.42 -26.45
C PRO A 530 1.56 21.31 -25.21
N ARG A 531 0.75 21.01 -24.18
CA ARG A 531 0.72 21.74 -22.91
C ARG A 531 1.69 21.17 -21.88
N ALA A 532 2.37 20.03 -22.17
CA ALA A 532 3.39 19.47 -21.29
C ALA A 532 4.49 20.50 -21.03
N ARG A 533 4.98 20.58 -19.80
CA ARG A 533 6.07 21.49 -19.43
C ARG A 533 7.40 21.02 -20.01
N ARG A 534 8.33 21.91 -20.20
CA ARG A 534 9.65 21.59 -20.80
C ARG A 534 10.47 20.57 -20.01
N ASN A 535 10.18 20.39 -18.75
CA ASN A 535 10.86 19.45 -17.86
C ASN A 535 10.07 18.16 -17.61
N GLU A 536 8.96 17.97 -18.31
CA GLU A 536 8.12 16.77 -18.22
C GLU A 536 8.39 15.85 -19.42
N TRP A 537 8.42 14.57 -19.18
CA TRP A 537 8.55 13.53 -20.18
C TRP A 537 7.21 12.99 -20.62
N ILE A 538 7.09 12.62 -21.86
CA ILE A 538 6.14 11.60 -22.30
C ILE A 538 6.80 10.27 -21.98
N ILE A 539 6.19 9.45 -21.16
CA ILE A 539 6.91 8.38 -20.45
C ILE A 539 7.60 7.38 -21.40
N ASP A 540 6.93 6.96 -22.46
CA ASP A 540 7.50 6.00 -23.43
C ASP A 540 8.59 6.61 -24.33
N GLU A 541 8.66 7.94 -24.48
CA GLU A 541 9.76 8.59 -25.19
C GLU A 541 11.10 8.38 -24.49
N THR A 542 11.10 8.18 -23.17
CA THR A 542 12.33 7.88 -22.41
C THR A 542 12.98 6.59 -22.86
N VAL A 543 12.20 5.61 -23.31
CA VAL A 543 12.70 4.30 -23.77
C VAL A 543 13.56 4.44 -25.03
N GLY A 544 13.14 5.28 -25.96
CA GLY A 544 13.95 5.62 -27.15
C GLY A 544 15.26 6.27 -26.76
N VAL A 545 15.23 7.26 -25.87
CA VAL A 545 16.42 7.96 -25.39
C VAL A 545 17.36 7.02 -24.62
N VAL A 546 16.84 6.10 -23.81
CA VAL A 546 17.65 5.06 -23.15
C VAL A 546 18.35 4.19 -24.20
N GLY A 547 17.66 3.82 -25.28
CA GLY A 547 18.26 3.07 -26.38
C GLY A 547 19.44 3.82 -27.04
N ASP A 548 19.23 5.09 -27.40
CA ASP A 548 20.26 5.92 -28.02
C ASP A 548 21.49 6.15 -27.12
N LEU A 549 21.25 6.37 -25.82
CA LEU A 549 22.32 6.49 -24.82
C LEU A 549 23.09 5.18 -24.64
N ALA A 550 22.41 4.04 -24.61
CA ALA A 550 23.05 2.74 -24.53
C ALA A 550 23.94 2.44 -25.76
N GLU A 551 23.49 2.79 -26.96
CA GLU A 551 24.33 2.71 -28.17
C GLU A 551 25.61 3.54 -28.02
N GLY A 552 25.49 4.77 -27.51
CA GLY A 552 26.63 5.64 -27.23
C GLY A 552 27.59 5.04 -26.20
N LEU A 553 27.07 4.42 -25.13
CA LEU A 553 27.88 3.73 -24.13
C LEU A 553 28.66 2.56 -24.74
N VAL A 554 28.00 1.70 -25.52
CA VAL A 554 28.66 0.53 -26.16
C VAL A 554 29.74 0.97 -27.14
N ARG A 555 29.56 2.08 -27.89
CA ARG A 555 30.57 2.60 -28.79
C ARG A 555 31.83 3.10 -28.08
N ASN A 556 31.64 3.68 -26.89
CA ASN A 556 32.73 4.39 -26.20
C ASN A 556 33.40 3.56 -25.08
N ASP A 557 32.66 2.63 -24.42
CA ASP A 557 33.19 1.84 -23.30
C ASP A 557 33.79 0.50 -23.81
N PRO A 558 35.08 0.23 -23.53
CA PRO A 558 35.72 -1.04 -23.87
C PRO A 558 35.07 -2.26 -23.24
N ALA A 559 34.40 -2.12 -22.09
CA ALA A 559 33.70 -3.21 -21.39
C ALA A 559 32.63 -3.85 -22.28
N TYR A 560 32.00 -3.09 -23.16
CA TYR A 560 30.93 -3.54 -24.05
C TYR A 560 31.40 -3.75 -25.51
N ALA A 561 32.72 -3.82 -25.74
CA ALA A 561 33.29 -3.96 -27.10
C ALA A 561 32.76 -5.20 -27.87
N ALA A 562 32.35 -6.24 -27.17
CA ALA A 562 31.75 -7.46 -27.73
C ALA A 562 30.45 -7.21 -28.50
N TYR A 563 29.71 -6.16 -28.19
CA TYR A 563 28.41 -5.82 -28.81
C TYR A 563 28.53 -4.80 -29.94
N ARG A 564 29.72 -4.23 -30.21
CA ARG A 564 29.92 -3.27 -31.31
C ARG A 564 29.59 -3.84 -32.70
N PRO A 565 29.90 -5.12 -33.00
CA PRO A 565 29.51 -5.69 -34.28
C PRO A 565 27.97 -5.74 -34.49
N ASP A 566 27.19 -5.84 -33.39
CA ASP A 566 25.74 -5.79 -33.47
C ASP A 566 25.24 -4.39 -33.85
N LEU A 567 25.87 -3.33 -33.32
CA LEU A 567 25.58 -1.93 -33.68
C LEU A 567 25.91 -1.60 -35.13
N ASP A 568 26.90 -2.25 -35.71
CA ASP A 568 27.33 -2.02 -37.11
C ASP A 568 26.46 -2.81 -38.10
N ASN A 569 25.56 -3.67 -37.61
CA ASN A 569 24.60 -4.42 -38.42
C ASN A 569 23.27 -3.67 -38.52
N GLU A 570 23.13 -2.83 -39.57
CA GLU A 570 21.94 -1.99 -39.77
C GLU A 570 20.61 -2.80 -39.84
N GLU A 571 20.63 -3.97 -40.50
CA GLU A 571 19.41 -4.81 -40.62
C GLU A 571 18.95 -5.34 -39.29
N ARG A 572 19.89 -5.80 -38.43
CA ARG A 572 19.64 -6.27 -37.11
C ARG A 572 19.13 -5.14 -36.18
N MET A 573 19.80 -3.98 -36.21
CA MET A 573 19.37 -2.83 -35.43
C MET A 573 17.97 -2.35 -35.82
N ALA A 574 17.68 -2.34 -37.14
CA ALA A 574 16.33 -2.00 -37.59
C ALA A 574 15.27 -3.01 -37.13
N ALA A 575 15.58 -4.31 -37.11
CA ALA A 575 14.65 -5.33 -36.61
C ALA A 575 14.37 -5.17 -35.10
N HIS A 576 15.41 -4.89 -34.29
CA HIS A 576 15.27 -4.62 -32.88
C HIS A 576 14.53 -3.33 -32.58
N ALA A 577 14.80 -2.25 -33.33
CA ALA A 577 14.04 -0.99 -33.22
C ALA A 577 12.57 -1.22 -33.54
N ALA A 578 12.25 -1.96 -34.57
CA ALA A 578 10.86 -2.31 -34.92
C ALA A 578 10.19 -3.18 -33.87
N TYR A 579 10.93 -4.02 -33.15
CA TYR A 579 10.42 -4.78 -32.01
C TYR A 579 10.16 -3.88 -30.82
N ARG A 580 11.10 -3.00 -30.45
CA ARG A 580 10.92 -1.99 -29.40
C ARG A 580 9.67 -1.15 -29.66
N ASP A 581 9.53 -0.61 -30.88
CA ASP A 581 8.41 0.27 -31.26
C ASP A 581 7.05 -0.44 -31.31
N ARG A 582 7.03 -1.78 -31.29
CA ARG A 582 5.79 -2.57 -31.10
C ARG A 582 5.41 -2.74 -29.64
N VAL A 583 6.37 -2.70 -28.73
CA VAL A 583 6.16 -2.83 -27.28
C VAL A 583 5.93 -1.46 -26.66
N PHE A 584 6.77 -0.50 -27.03
CA PHE A 584 6.68 0.89 -26.60
C PHE A 584 6.30 1.76 -27.80
N LEU A 585 5.01 1.96 -27.97
CA LEU A 585 4.48 2.67 -29.12
C LEU A 585 4.87 4.15 -29.11
N GLN A 586 5.25 4.65 -30.27
CA GLN A 586 5.59 6.08 -30.44
C GLN A 586 4.38 6.97 -30.08
N PRO A 587 4.55 7.97 -29.19
CA PRO A 587 3.47 8.85 -28.78
C PRO A 587 2.88 9.61 -29.96
N ARG A 588 1.55 9.56 -30.09
CA ARG A 588 0.81 10.34 -31.06
C ARG A 588 0.43 11.71 -30.48
N PRO A 589 0.25 12.73 -31.31
CA PRO A 589 -0.20 14.04 -30.84
C PRO A 589 -1.62 14.00 -30.26
N LEU A 590 -1.88 14.84 -29.28
CA LEU A 590 -3.18 14.94 -28.61
C LEU A 590 -4.34 15.13 -29.60
N ASP A 591 -4.15 15.99 -30.62
CA ASP A 591 -5.19 16.27 -31.61
C ASP A 591 -5.64 15.01 -32.36
N PHE A 592 -4.76 14.05 -32.62
CA PHE A 592 -5.13 12.76 -33.20
C PHE A 592 -6.19 12.04 -32.38
N TYR A 593 -6.07 12.04 -31.07
CA TYR A 593 -7.03 11.38 -30.19
C TYR A 593 -8.35 12.13 -30.13
N LEU A 594 -8.30 13.47 -29.98
CA LEU A 594 -9.48 14.30 -29.89
C LEU A 594 -10.33 14.23 -31.18
N GLU A 595 -9.70 14.41 -32.33
CA GLU A 595 -10.38 14.32 -33.63
C GLU A 595 -10.99 12.93 -33.87
N THR A 596 -10.26 11.86 -33.51
CA THR A 596 -10.77 10.49 -33.69
C THR A 596 -11.99 10.22 -32.80
N LEU A 597 -11.98 10.67 -31.53
CA LEU A 597 -13.09 10.50 -30.61
C LEU A 597 -14.32 11.30 -31.05
N GLU A 598 -14.13 12.54 -31.54
CA GLU A 598 -15.20 13.38 -32.04
C GLU A 598 -15.80 12.83 -33.35
N LEU A 599 -14.96 12.35 -34.28
CA LEU A 599 -15.41 11.71 -35.51
C LEU A 599 -16.23 10.42 -35.23
N ALA A 600 -15.91 9.71 -34.17
CA ALA A 600 -16.67 8.55 -33.72
C ALA A 600 -18.03 8.92 -33.09
N GLY A 601 -18.29 10.21 -32.81
CA GLY A 601 -19.54 10.72 -32.25
C GLY A 601 -19.51 10.96 -30.74
N LEU A 602 -18.34 10.91 -30.12
CA LEU A 602 -18.15 11.28 -28.73
C LEU A 602 -17.82 12.77 -28.63
N LYS A 603 -18.51 13.51 -27.76
CA LYS A 603 -18.24 14.93 -27.54
C LYS A 603 -17.17 15.07 -26.47
N VAL A 604 -16.03 15.70 -26.80
CA VAL A 604 -15.00 16.03 -25.83
C VAL A 604 -15.50 17.14 -24.89
N GLU A 605 -15.61 16.83 -23.59
CA GLU A 605 -16.09 17.78 -22.57
C GLU A 605 -14.93 18.46 -21.84
N SER A 606 -13.83 17.71 -21.58
CA SER A 606 -12.64 18.27 -20.94
C SER A 606 -11.36 17.58 -21.38
N VAL A 607 -10.29 18.35 -21.36
CA VAL A 607 -8.90 17.87 -21.50
C VAL A 607 -8.08 18.53 -20.42
N ARG A 608 -7.48 17.70 -19.56
CA ARG A 608 -6.63 18.15 -18.45
C ARG A 608 -5.26 17.47 -18.54
N GLU A 609 -4.26 18.07 -17.93
CA GLU A 609 -2.94 17.50 -17.76
C GLU A 609 -2.54 17.51 -16.27
N ALA A 610 -1.77 16.51 -15.86
CA ALA A 610 -1.13 16.49 -14.55
C ALA A 610 0.34 16.10 -14.69
N SER A 611 1.17 16.72 -13.87
CA SER A 611 2.56 16.33 -13.68
C SER A 611 2.63 15.22 -12.65
N ILE A 612 3.10 14.05 -13.07
CA ILE A 612 3.22 12.86 -12.22
C ILE A 612 4.71 12.64 -11.93
N GLU A 613 5.05 12.57 -10.65
CA GLU A 613 6.40 12.22 -10.24
C GLU A 613 6.62 10.71 -10.34
N ALA A 614 7.60 10.31 -11.14
CA ALA A 614 8.03 8.92 -11.28
C ALA A 614 9.42 8.73 -10.66
N ARG A 615 9.62 7.63 -9.94
CA ARG A 615 10.93 7.24 -9.42
C ARG A 615 11.72 6.51 -10.50
N VAL A 616 12.98 6.88 -10.64
CA VAL A 616 13.87 6.26 -11.65
C VAL A 616 14.03 4.76 -11.40
N ASP A 617 14.09 4.34 -10.12
CA ASP A 617 14.20 2.92 -9.75
C ASP A 617 12.96 2.12 -10.15
N GLU A 618 11.76 2.68 -9.94
CA GLU A 618 10.49 2.03 -10.31
C GLU A 618 10.34 1.94 -11.83
N TRP A 619 10.73 2.97 -12.55
CA TRP A 619 10.74 2.96 -14.02
C TRP A 619 11.76 1.94 -14.56
N TYR A 620 12.93 1.82 -13.90
CA TYR A 620 13.91 0.79 -14.22
C TYR A 620 13.34 -0.63 -14.03
N GLU A 621 12.59 -0.91 -12.97
CA GLU A 621 11.97 -2.23 -12.76
C GLU A 621 10.97 -2.58 -13.89
N LEU A 622 10.23 -1.60 -14.40
CA LEU A 622 9.40 -1.82 -15.58
C LEU A 622 10.25 -2.13 -16.82
N LEU A 623 11.27 -1.30 -17.13
CA LEU A 623 12.15 -1.51 -18.28
C LEU A 623 12.93 -2.83 -18.17
N ARG A 624 13.31 -3.23 -16.97
CA ARG A 624 13.94 -4.53 -16.69
C ARG A 624 13.04 -5.70 -17.07
N THR A 625 11.74 -5.59 -16.82
CA THR A 625 10.75 -6.62 -17.19
C THR A 625 10.64 -6.76 -18.72
N TYR A 626 10.82 -5.67 -19.45
CA TYR A 626 10.77 -5.60 -20.91
C TYR A 626 12.15 -5.44 -21.58
N HIS A 627 13.23 -5.84 -20.88
CA HIS A 627 14.60 -5.59 -21.32
C HIS A 627 14.93 -6.10 -22.74
N ASP A 628 14.24 -7.16 -23.19
CA ASP A 628 14.41 -7.71 -24.54
C ASP A 628 13.82 -6.80 -25.63
N ALA A 629 12.81 -5.99 -25.28
CA ALA A 629 12.30 -4.97 -26.18
C ALA A 629 13.15 -3.69 -26.12
N VAL A 630 13.63 -3.29 -24.95
CA VAL A 630 14.40 -2.05 -24.77
C VAL A 630 15.76 -2.11 -25.46
N LEU A 631 16.59 -3.12 -25.17
CA LEU A 631 17.95 -3.32 -25.67
C LEU A 631 18.19 -4.74 -26.19
N GLY A 632 17.23 -5.33 -26.88
CA GLY A 632 17.31 -6.72 -27.35
C GLY A 632 18.49 -7.03 -28.28
N TRP A 633 19.03 -6.03 -28.97
CA TRP A 633 20.20 -6.19 -29.82
C TRP A 633 21.48 -6.52 -29.02
N VAL A 634 21.54 -6.21 -27.72
CA VAL A 634 22.62 -6.64 -26.83
C VAL A 634 22.45 -8.12 -26.54
N GLY A 635 23.19 -8.94 -27.24
CA GLY A 635 23.17 -10.42 -27.09
C GLY A 635 21.99 -11.14 -27.75
N GLY A 636 21.08 -10.45 -28.42
CA GLY A 636 19.98 -11.03 -29.17
C GLY A 636 18.72 -11.36 -28.36
N THR A 637 17.61 -11.65 -29.04
CA THR A 637 16.36 -12.12 -28.44
C THR A 637 15.81 -13.32 -29.21
N GLU A 638 15.17 -14.25 -28.50
CA GLU A 638 14.53 -15.42 -29.13
C GLU A 638 13.51 -15.02 -30.21
N LYS A 639 12.82 -13.88 -30.01
CA LYS A 639 11.79 -13.37 -30.92
C LYS A 639 12.31 -12.88 -32.27
N ILE A 640 13.58 -12.46 -32.33
CA ILE A 640 14.22 -11.95 -33.56
C ILE A 640 15.30 -12.89 -34.04
N ASP A 641 16.16 -13.33 -33.14
CA ASP A 641 17.37 -14.09 -33.46
C ASP A 641 17.14 -15.61 -33.38
N GLY A 642 15.97 -16.06 -32.92
CA GLY A 642 15.60 -17.47 -32.81
C GLY A 642 16.33 -18.24 -31.71
N ALA A 643 17.12 -17.56 -30.86
CA ALA A 643 17.85 -18.14 -29.74
C ALA A 643 17.77 -17.20 -28.51
N ALA A 644 17.67 -17.79 -27.32
CA ALA A 644 17.71 -17.03 -26.07
C ALA A 644 19.11 -16.44 -25.86
N PRO A 645 19.21 -15.20 -25.32
CA PRO A 645 20.48 -14.59 -24.98
C PRO A 645 21.19 -15.34 -23.85
N SER A 646 22.53 -15.21 -23.77
CA SER A 646 23.27 -15.75 -22.64
C SER A 646 22.93 -14.98 -21.35
N PRO A 647 23.07 -15.60 -20.16
CA PRO A 647 22.87 -14.92 -18.88
C PRO A 647 23.77 -13.67 -18.71
N GLU A 648 24.99 -13.71 -19.26
CA GLU A 648 25.92 -12.58 -19.27
C GLU A 648 25.38 -11.42 -20.11
N ALA A 649 24.90 -11.71 -21.33
CA ALA A 649 24.31 -10.68 -22.20
C ALA A 649 23.06 -10.05 -21.56
N VAL A 650 22.25 -10.82 -20.84
CA VAL A 650 21.11 -10.27 -20.08
C VAL A 650 21.59 -9.36 -18.94
N SER A 651 22.63 -9.75 -18.20
CA SER A 651 23.23 -8.93 -17.15
C SER A 651 23.79 -7.62 -17.68
N ASP A 652 24.55 -7.68 -18.79
CA ASP A 652 25.11 -6.50 -19.44
C ASP A 652 24.02 -5.56 -19.95
N ARG A 653 22.96 -6.11 -20.53
CA ARG A 653 21.79 -5.36 -20.99
C ARG A 653 21.13 -4.58 -19.84
N LEU A 654 20.88 -5.24 -18.70
CA LEU A 654 20.29 -4.60 -17.53
C LEU A 654 21.18 -3.51 -16.96
N THR A 655 22.50 -3.72 -16.94
CA THR A 655 23.48 -2.73 -16.52
C THR A 655 23.50 -1.53 -17.46
N LEU A 656 23.43 -1.75 -18.77
CA LEU A 656 23.36 -0.69 -19.77
C LEU A 656 22.08 0.13 -19.67
N ILE A 657 20.92 -0.50 -19.46
CA ILE A 657 19.66 0.20 -19.22
C ILE A 657 19.81 1.13 -18.00
N ARG A 658 20.33 0.61 -16.90
CA ARG A 658 20.53 1.40 -15.68
C ARG A 658 21.45 2.58 -15.90
N HIS A 659 22.60 2.35 -16.54
CA HIS A 659 23.59 3.38 -16.83
C HIS A 659 23.02 4.47 -17.77
N ALA A 660 22.28 4.07 -18.79
CA ALA A 660 21.62 5.01 -19.70
C ALA A 660 20.57 5.86 -18.97
N MET A 661 19.81 5.27 -18.04
CA MET A 661 18.84 6.00 -17.22
C MET A 661 19.53 6.97 -16.25
N ASP A 662 20.65 6.59 -15.63
CA ASP A 662 21.42 7.48 -14.77
C ASP A 662 21.95 8.71 -15.54
N VAL A 663 22.36 8.51 -16.81
CA VAL A 663 22.73 9.62 -17.71
C VAL A 663 21.51 10.47 -18.07
N LEU A 664 20.41 9.83 -18.47
CA LEU A 664 19.16 10.52 -18.88
C LEU A 664 18.62 11.43 -17.77
N PHE A 665 18.55 10.91 -16.56
CA PHE A 665 17.97 11.61 -15.42
C PHE A 665 19.02 12.36 -14.57
N HIS A 666 20.27 12.43 -15.04
CA HIS A 666 21.38 13.15 -14.37
C HIS A 666 21.61 12.69 -12.91
N GLY A 667 21.46 11.40 -12.64
CA GLY A 667 21.58 10.81 -11.31
C GLY A 667 20.49 11.22 -10.31
N ARG A 668 19.42 11.87 -10.77
CA ARG A 668 18.27 12.22 -9.91
C ARG A 668 17.45 10.96 -9.61
N PRO A 669 16.89 10.83 -8.39
CA PRO A 669 16.08 9.68 -8.02
C PRO A 669 14.66 9.73 -8.62
N THR A 670 14.20 10.89 -9.07
CA THR A 670 12.85 11.10 -9.63
C THR A 670 12.89 11.94 -10.90
N PHE A 671 11.87 11.80 -11.72
CA PHE A 671 11.60 12.66 -12.88
C PHE A 671 10.10 12.97 -12.99
N GLN A 672 9.75 14.01 -13.76
CA GLN A 672 8.36 14.40 -13.97
C GLN A 672 7.89 13.89 -15.33
N ALA A 673 6.69 13.31 -15.37
CA ALA A 673 6.01 12.87 -16.59
C ALA A 673 4.67 13.58 -16.73
N CYS A 674 4.31 13.94 -17.96
CA CYS A 674 3.02 14.55 -18.27
C CYS A 674 1.98 13.44 -18.49
N TRP A 675 0.91 13.45 -17.70
CA TRP A 675 -0.28 12.63 -17.95
C TRP A 675 -1.42 13.47 -18.49
N THR A 676 -2.06 12.98 -19.54
CA THR A 676 -3.21 13.62 -20.19
C THR A 676 -4.49 12.88 -19.83
N TYR A 677 -5.52 13.62 -19.44
CA TYR A 677 -6.84 13.13 -19.08
C TYR A 677 -7.87 13.74 -20.05
N ILE A 678 -8.69 12.89 -20.66
CA ILE A 678 -9.73 13.28 -21.62
C ILE A 678 -11.04 12.74 -21.12
N THR A 679 -12.05 13.60 -20.97
CA THR A 679 -13.41 13.21 -20.65
C THR A 679 -14.30 13.52 -21.84
N CYS A 680 -15.02 12.51 -22.31
CA CYS A 680 -16.00 12.63 -23.40
C CYS A 680 -17.39 12.22 -22.93
N ALA A 681 -18.42 12.69 -23.62
CA ALA A 681 -19.80 12.30 -23.38
C ALA A 681 -20.47 11.83 -24.67
N LYS A 682 -21.41 10.87 -24.56
CA LYS A 682 -22.38 10.57 -25.62
C LYS A 682 -23.49 11.57 -25.55
N GLY A 683 -23.90 12.14 -26.70
CA GLY A 683 -25.06 13.04 -26.80
C GLY A 683 -26.32 12.44 -26.16
N ARG A 684 -27.19 13.29 -25.60
CA ARG A 684 -28.47 12.90 -25.01
C ARG A 684 -29.46 12.43 -26.04
#